data_dca57d4cede2ba42f39cbf3ae83f4e76
#
_entry.id   dca57d4cede2ba42f39cbf3ae83f4e76
#
_cell.length_a   1.000
_cell.length_b   1.000
_cell.length_c   1.000
_cell.angle_alpha   90.00
_cell.angle_beta   90.00
_cell.angle_gamma   90.00
#
_symmetry.space_group_name_H-M   'P 1'
#
loop_
_entity.id
_entity.type
_entity.pdbx_description
1 polymer ?
#
loop_
_entity_poly.entity_id
_entity_poly.type
_entity_poly.pdbx_seq_one_letter_code
_entity_poly.pdbx_strand_id
1 'polypeptide(L)'
;MALVNFSNLDFDQVKQSLKDYLKSNSDFTDYDFEGSNLSTILDVLAYNTYTSSYNANMVANEVFIDSATLRENVVSLARNIGYVPRSRKAARVNVSFTVNTSNITPTPGSITLKKGAVVASTGSRNAQSFIFSILDDITVPVYNQVATFTNIPVFQGSVLTSNYTYSARNVNQRFELPNAGIDTDLLYVSVKANEQSTAKVKYSLQDSLFEVGSASNVYYIQEIEDERYEIFFGDGVFGRKLEEGNFITVDYLVSNGDSANGINSFTFSGKLVYTRNGQEYTVTSGISLITPQGMATGGETIEGVESVKKFAPRIYSTQNRAVTPNDYETLIPAKIFPQTESISVFGGEELVPPQYGKVFISIKPRTGDFLSNLAKENLKMKLKKYAVAGIVPEILDLKYLYIEVDSKVYYNSNLAPSGAEVSTLVQNNAAKYAESTEMNRYGARFKYSKFLKIIDDSHESVTSNITNINMRRDLRVVLNTFAEYQIGFGNAIYPQNEEGYNIKTTSFRISTLPQEVYIGDVPDPDRRTGSLFLFTLPTVNSQSPTIVRRNVGNVDYEKGIVTINPINVLQGKDKDGQDIIEISATPVSNDVVGLQDLYLQLDNSSSNFETIVDEISSGLDPSASNYVVSASYSTGSLVRAGGPSSTGETTDVNRTSTNQTITSTVSTTGTTSGSSGYSSGSSGSSGSSSGSSY
;
A
#
# COMPACT_ATOMS: atom_id res chain seq x y z
N MET A 1 19.91 -5.96 10.20
CA MET A 1 20.85 -6.76 11.03
C MET A 1 21.47 -5.88 12.10
N ALA A 2 21.87 -6.46 13.23
CA ALA A 2 22.65 -5.71 14.20
C ALA A 2 24.08 -5.44 13.64
N LEU A 3 24.60 -4.24 13.87
CA LEU A 3 25.98 -3.91 13.56
C LEU A 3 26.91 -4.91 14.24
N VAL A 4 27.88 -5.42 13.51
CA VAL A 4 28.88 -6.33 14.06
C VAL A 4 30.03 -5.50 14.63
N ASN A 5 30.32 -5.68 15.89
CA ASN A 5 31.48 -5.05 16.54
C ASN A 5 32.71 -5.93 16.37
N PHE A 6 33.68 -5.49 15.59
CA PHE A 6 34.93 -6.16 15.34
C PHE A 6 36.02 -5.79 16.36
N SER A 7 35.83 -4.68 17.08
CA SER A 7 36.72 -4.19 18.11
C SER A 7 35.91 -3.69 19.31
N ASN A 8 36.60 -3.61 20.48
CA ASN A 8 35.96 -3.11 21.69
C ASN A 8 35.60 -1.61 21.56
N LEU A 9 34.34 -1.26 21.81
CA LEU A 9 33.79 0.10 21.80
C LEU A 9 33.46 0.62 23.22
N ASP A 10 34.06 0.04 24.24
CA ASP A 10 33.90 0.48 25.61
C ASP A 10 35.12 1.29 26.03
N PHE A 11 34.95 2.60 26.24
CA PHE A 11 35.98 3.54 26.63
C PHE A 11 36.64 3.13 27.95
N ASP A 12 35.84 2.75 28.95
CA ASP A 12 36.30 2.40 30.29
C ASP A 12 37.10 1.12 30.25
N GLN A 13 36.71 0.11 29.49
CA GLN A 13 37.50 -1.11 29.28
C GLN A 13 38.81 -0.83 28.56
N VAL A 14 38.85 0.03 27.56
CA VAL A 14 40.09 0.44 26.88
C VAL A 14 41.02 1.15 27.88
N LYS A 15 40.47 2.10 28.66
CA LYS A 15 41.24 2.81 29.71
C LYS A 15 41.78 1.82 30.76
N GLN A 16 40.94 0.88 31.21
CA GLN A 16 41.36 -0.14 32.17
C GLN A 16 42.47 -1.04 31.60
N SER A 17 42.35 -1.47 30.34
CA SER A 17 43.40 -2.26 29.69
C SER A 17 44.73 -1.51 29.60
N LEU A 18 44.72 -0.22 29.36
CA LEU A 18 45.89 0.64 29.35
C LEU A 18 46.50 0.75 30.77
N LYS A 19 45.67 0.92 31.80
CA LYS A 19 46.09 0.94 33.21
C LYS A 19 46.71 -0.42 33.61
N ASP A 20 46.09 -1.52 33.24
CA ASP A 20 46.61 -2.88 33.56
C ASP A 20 47.95 -3.17 32.87
N TYR A 21 48.12 -2.66 31.62
CA TYR A 21 49.42 -2.73 30.94
C TYR A 21 50.50 -1.93 31.66
N LEU A 22 50.21 -0.69 32.10
CA LEU A 22 51.16 0.12 32.89
C LEU A 22 51.47 -0.49 34.25
N LYS A 23 50.50 -1.15 34.88
CA LYS A 23 50.66 -1.86 36.14
C LYS A 23 51.67 -3.00 36.04
N SER A 24 51.79 -3.61 34.86
CA SER A 24 52.81 -4.64 34.62
C SER A 24 54.22 -4.09 34.47
N ASN A 25 54.36 -2.75 34.33
CA ASN A 25 55.63 -2.09 34.11
C ASN A 25 55.96 -1.18 35.35
N SER A 26 56.99 -1.50 36.10
CA SER A 26 57.38 -0.84 37.35
C SER A 26 57.88 0.58 37.23
N ASP A 27 58.11 1.08 36.03
CA ASP A 27 58.63 2.41 35.76
C ASP A 27 57.60 3.53 35.86
N PHE A 28 56.31 3.17 35.95
CA PHE A 28 55.17 4.11 36.02
C PHE A 28 54.42 3.98 37.35
N THR A 29 54.31 5.08 38.12
CA THR A 29 53.71 5.06 39.45
C THR A 29 52.43 5.90 39.61
N ASP A 30 52.15 6.88 38.73
CA ASP A 30 51.09 7.88 38.88
C ASP A 30 49.83 7.60 38.04
N TYR A 31 49.71 6.43 37.42
CA TYR A 31 48.66 6.10 36.47
C TYR A 31 47.26 5.90 37.13
N ASP A 32 47.20 5.58 38.41
CA ASP A 32 45.95 5.32 39.14
C ASP A 32 45.30 6.61 39.72
N PHE A 33 46.07 7.70 39.85
CA PHE A 33 45.55 8.96 40.36
C PHE A 33 44.83 9.76 39.26
N GLU A 34 43.51 9.91 39.37
CA GLU A 34 42.70 10.54 38.31
C GLU A 34 43.07 11.99 38.00
N GLY A 35 43.67 12.71 38.92
CA GLY A 35 44.17 14.06 38.75
C GLY A 35 45.60 14.16 38.22
N SER A 36 46.26 13.04 37.92
CA SER A 36 47.65 13.04 37.40
C SER A 36 47.72 13.40 35.94
N ASN A 37 48.82 14.00 35.51
CA ASN A 37 49.08 14.26 34.10
C ASN A 37 49.12 12.97 33.27
N LEU A 38 49.57 11.86 33.88
CA LEU A 38 49.65 10.56 33.23
C LEU A 38 48.24 9.97 33.03
N SER A 39 47.33 10.12 34.00
CA SER A 39 45.93 9.72 33.85
C SER A 39 45.23 10.48 32.73
N THR A 40 45.47 11.80 32.61
CA THR A 40 44.95 12.61 31.50
C THR A 40 45.50 12.15 30.13
N ILE A 41 46.76 11.76 30.06
CA ILE A 41 47.33 11.19 28.82
C ILE A 41 46.67 9.86 28.48
N LEU A 42 46.44 8.99 29.50
CA LEU A 42 45.71 7.73 29.30
C LEU A 42 44.27 7.93 28.80
N ASP A 43 43.60 8.98 29.28
CA ASP A 43 42.27 9.33 28.77
C ASP A 43 42.29 9.75 27.29
N VAL A 44 43.29 10.54 26.90
CA VAL A 44 43.47 10.94 25.49
C VAL A 44 43.80 9.71 24.63
N LEU A 45 44.67 8.80 25.10
CA LEU A 45 45.02 7.57 24.37
C LEU A 45 43.80 6.63 24.28
N ALA A 46 43.05 6.47 25.36
CA ALA A 46 41.82 5.67 25.38
C ALA A 46 40.77 6.25 24.43
N TYR A 47 40.60 7.58 24.42
CA TYR A 47 39.70 8.26 23.47
C TYR A 47 40.14 8.10 22.01
N ASN A 48 41.43 8.23 21.74
CA ASN A 48 41.96 8.02 20.38
C ASN A 48 41.74 6.55 19.93
N THR A 49 42.01 5.59 20.83
CA THR A 49 41.79 4.16 20.55
C THR A 49 40.28 3.88 20.32
N TYR A 50 39.44 4.42 21.16
CA TYR A 50 37.97 4.33 20.99
C TYR A 50 37.51 4.88 19.63
N THR A 51 37.97 6.09 19.26
CA THR A 51 37.63 6.72 17.98
C THR A 51 38.17 5.90 16.80
N SER A 52 39.39 5.41 16.90
CA SER A 52 40.00 4.56 15.87
C SER A 52 39.27 3.22 15.72
N SER A 53 38.86 2.60 16.85
CA SER A 53 38.07 1.36 16.88
C SER A 53 36.67 1.59 16.30
N TYR A 54 36.06 2.73 16.63
CA TYR A 54 34.75 3.12 16.05
C TYR A 54 34.85 3.25 14.53
N ASN A 55 35.84 4.00 14.03
CA ASN A 55 36.05 4.15 12.59
C ASN A 55 36.35 2.82 11.91
N ALA A 56 37.14 1.95 12.52
CA ALA A 56 37.40 0.62 12.00
C ALA A 56 36.15 -0.24 11.91
N ASN A 57 35.32 -0.23 12.97
CA ASN A 57 34.03 -0.92 12.95
C ASN A 57 33.06 -0.36 11.88
N MET A 58 33.00 0.96 11.71
CA MET A 58 32.20 1.60 10.66
C MET A 58 32.66 1.14 9.28
N VAL A 59 33.95 1.24 8.99
CA VAL A 59 34.50 0.81 7.69
C VAL A 59 34.24 -0.69 7.46
N ALA A 60 34.46 -1.54 8.46
CA ALA A 60 34.23 -2.97 8.34
C ALA A 60 32.74 -3.32 8.07
N ASN A 61 31.80 -2.62 8.71
CA ASN A 61 30.38 -2.81 8.47
C ASN A 61 29.95 -2.30 7.08
N GLU A 62 30.55 -1.23 6.56
CA GLU A 62 30.21 -0.68 5.25
C GLU A 62 30.71 -1.54 4.06
N VAL A 63 31.54 -2.55 4.28
CA VAL A 63 32.00 -3.48 3.23
C VAL A 63 30.94 -4.52 2.84
N PHE A 64 30.02 -4.84 3.74
CA PHE A 64 28.99 -5.87 3.51
C PHE A 64 27.62 -5.24 3.28
N ILE A 65 26.93 -5.69 2.24
CA ILE A 65 25.60 -5.15 1.87
C ILE A 65 24.58 -5.26 3.01
N ASP A 66 24.66 -6.29 3.85
CA ASP A 66 23.71 -6.52 4.94
C ASP A 66 23.90 -5.53 6.10
N SER A 67 25.15 -5.12 6.39
CA SER A 67 25.50 -4.26 7.52
C SER A 67 25.75 -2.80 7.14
N ALA A 68 26.01 -2.51 5.85
CA ALA A 68 26.23 -1.15 5.37
C ALA A 68 25.02 -0.25 5.68
N THR A 69 25.27 0.98 6.09
CA THR A 69 24.25 1.96 6.49
C THR A 69 24.11 3.12 5.51
N LEU A 70 25.23 3.49 4.88
CA LEU A 70 25.25 4.58 3.91
C LEU A 70 24.70 4.11 2.56
N ARG A 71 23.71 4.87 2.03
CA ARG A 71 23.08 4.56 0.74
C ARG A 71 24.08 4.35 -0.38
N GLU A 72 25.07 5.23 -0.49
CA GLU A 72 26.09 5.20 -1.53
C GLU A 72 26.90 3.90 -1.53
N ASN A 73 27.26 3.40 -0.34
CA ASN A 73 27.96 2.14 -0.19
C ASN A 73 27.07 0.95 -0.56
N VAL A 74 25.82 0.95 -0.07
CA VAL A 74 24.85 -0.10 -0.39
C VAL A 74 24.57 -0.15 -1.90
N VAL A 75 24.37 1.00 -2.55
CA VAL A 75 24.16 1.09 -4.00
C VAL A 75 25.40 0.63 -4.76
N SER A 76 26.60 1.01 -4.32
CA SER A 76 27.88 0.56 -4.91
C SER A 76 28.04 -0.97 -4.82
N LEU A 77 27.73 -1.55 -3.66
CA LEU A 77 27.76 -3.01 -3.46
C LEU A 77 26.71 -3.72 -4.31
N ALA A 78 25.49 -3.18 -4.37
CA ALA A 78 24.40 -3.71 -5.20
C ALA A 78 24.74 -3.68 -6.69
N ARG A 79 25.40 -2.62 -7.16
CA ARG A 79 25.89 -2.47 -8.53
C ARG A 79 26.90 -3.56 -8.91
N ASN A 80 27.78 -3.97 -8.00
CA ASN A 80 28.73 -5.04 -8.25
C ASN A 80 28.07 -6.39 -8.57
N ILE A 81 26.84 -6.60 -8.11
CA ILE A 81 26.03 -7.79 -8.43
C ILE A 81 25.00 -7.52 -9.54
N GLY A 82 25.11 -6.37 -10.23
CA GLY A 82 24.24 -6.01 -11.37
C GLY A 82 22.84 -5.51 -10.98
N TYR A 83 22.64 -5.08 -9.74
CA TYR A 83 21.37 -4.49 -9.31
C TYR A 83 21.41 -2.97 -9.43
N VAL A 84 20.43 -2.40 -10.12
CA VAL A 84 20.20 -0.96 -10.19
C VAL A 84 18.96 -0.65 -9.35
N PRO A 85 19.10 0.14 -8.28
CA PRO A 85 17.97 0.55 -7.46
C PRO A 85 16.92 1.32 -8.28
N ARG A 86 15.65 1.22 -7.86
CA ARG A 86 14.57 1.96 -8.51
C ARG A 86 14.73 3.46 -8.24
N SER A 87 14.65 4.22 -9.32
CA SER A 87 14.63 5.68 -9.26
C SER A 87 13.32 6.20 -8.67
N ARG A 88 13.30 7.49 -8.40
CA ARG A 88 12.09 8.23 -8.09
C ARG A 88 11.12 8.13 -9.28
N LYS A 89 9.81 7.99 -9.03
CA LYS A 89 8.76 7.94 -10.05
C LYS A 89 7.92 9.20 -10.00
N ALA A 90 7.63 9.76 -11.17
CA ALA A 90 6.77 10.93 -11.29
C ALA A 90 5.29 10.55 -11.14
N ALA A 91 4.53 11.33 -10.38
CA ALA A 91 3.08 11.22 -10.38
C ALA A 91 2.52 11.57 -11.76
N ARG A 92 1.55 10.78 -12.23
CA ARG A 92 0.96 10.92 -13.56
C ARG A 92 -0.53 11.23 -13.45
N VAL A 93 -1.01 12.08 -14.37
CA VAL A 93 -2.45 12.31 -14.59
C VAL A 93 -2.71 12.49 -16.08
N ASN A 94 -3.89 12.15 -16.54
CA ASN A 94 -4.32 12.41 -17.92
C ASN A 94 -5.14 13.72 -17.94
N VAL A 95 -4.74 14.66 -18.80
CA VAL A 95 -5.45 15.92 -18.99
C VAL A 95 -6.02 16.01 -20.39
N SER A 96 -7.17 16.68 -20.52
CA SER A 96 -7.80 17.00 -21.79
C SER A 96 -8.10 18.48 -21.85
N PHE A 97 -7.88 19.10 -23.02
CA PHE A 97 -8.19 20.51 -23.22
C PHE A 97 -8.50 20.80 -24.68
N THR A 98 -9.18 21.89 -24.91
CA THR A 98 -9.52 22.37 -26.26
C THR A 98 -8.89 23.74 -26.50
N VAL A 99 -8.56 24.00 -27.76
CA VAL A 99 -8.01 25.28 -28.21
C VAL A 99 -8.89 25.81 -29.32
N ASN A 100 -9.57 26.90 -29.05
CA ASN A 100 -10.39 27.61 -30.05
C ASN A 100 -9.49 28.54 -30.86
N THR A 101 -9.48 28.33 -32.17
CA THR A 101 -8.65 29.08 -33.14
C THR A 101 -9.44 30.09 -33.96
N SER A 102 -10.71 30.39 -33.58
CA SER A 102 -11.56 31.36 -34.28
C SER A 102 -10.91 32.74 -34.43
N ASN A 103 -10.06 33.12 -33.46
CA ASN A 103 -9.37 34.41 -33.45
C ASN A 103 -8.05 34.41 -34.28
N ILE A 104 -7.72 33.28 -34.91
CA ILE A 104 -6.49 33.13 -35.69
C ILE A 104 -6.86 33.07 -37.20
N THR A 105 -6.50 34.10 -37.96
CA THR A 105 -6.80 34.17 -39.39
C THR A 105 -5.50 34.20 -40.24
N PRO A 106 -5.41 33.27 -41.23
CA PRO A 106 -6.25 32.09 -41.48
C PRO A 106 -6.09 31.01 -40.42
N THR A 107 -7.13 30.18 -40.25
CA THR A 107 -7.15 29.05 -39.32
C THR A 107 -5.99 28.10 -39.59
N PRO A 108 -5.14 27.78 -38.59
CA PRO A 108 -4.05 26.84 -38.75
C PRO A 108 -4.55 25.42 -38.99
N GLY A 109 -3.84 24.62 -39.79
CA GLY A 109 -4.18 23.22 -40.03
C GLY A 109 -3.94 22.31 -38.82
N SER A 110 -2.98 22.66 -37.96
CA SER A 110 -2.63 21.93 -36.74
C SER A 110 -2.08 22.83 -35.65
N ILE A 111 -2.20 22.39 -34.41
CA ILE A 111 -1.58 23.01 -33.24
C ILE A 111 -0.66 21.99 -32.58
N THR A 112 0.53 22.42 -32.17
CA THR A 112 1.51 21.62 -31.48
C THR A 112 1.65 22.10 -30.05
N LEU A 113 1.45 21.19 -29.09
CA LEU A 113 1.83 21.36 -27.69
C LEU A 113 3.31 21.00 -27.57
N LYS A 114 4.13 21.96 -27.16
CA LYS A 114 5.58 21.78 -27.02
C LYS A 114 5.93 21.03 -25.75
N LYS A 115 7.03 20.25 -25.80
CA LYS A 115 7.60 19.58 -24.63
C LYS A 115 7.87 20.57 -23.50
N GLY A 116 7.73 20.11 -22.26
CA GLY A 116 7.88 20.91 -21.06
C GLY A 116 6.58 21.03 -20.27
N ALA A 117 6.46 22.09 -19.48
CA ALA A 117 5.28 22.31 -18.63
C ALA A 117 3.98 22.36 -19.46
N VAL A 118 2.92 21.69 -18.98
CA VAL A 118 1.59 21.66 -19.60
C VAL A 118 0.53 22.20 -18.66
N VAL A 119 0.53 21.75 -17.41
CA VAL A 119 -0.41 22.20 -16.38
C VAL A 119 0.30 22.39 -15.06
N ALA A 120 -0.22 23.30 -14.24
CA ALA A 120 0.20 23.50 -12.87
C ALA A 120 -0.96 23.24 -11.91
N SER A 121 -0.69 22.72 -10.72
CA SER A 121 -1.72 22.51 -9.69
C SER A 121 -2.30 23.85 -9.23
N THR A 122 -3.62 23.94 -9.07
CA THR A 122 -4.30 25.17 -8.58
C THR A 122 -4.31 25.25 -7.06
N GLY A 123 -4.21 24.11 -6.36
CA GLY A 123 -4.12 24.02 -4.91
C GLY A 123 -2.71 23.68 -4.47
N SER A 124 -2.26 24.25 -3.35
CA SER A 124 -1.02 23.84 -2.72
C SER A 124 -1.28 22.69 -1.76
N ARG A 125 -0.59 21.58 -1.97
CA ARG A 125 -0.49 20.51 -0.95
C ARG A 125 0.80 20.75 -0.18
N ASN A 126 0.74 20.88 1.13
CA ASN A 126 1.87 21.25 1.98
C ASN A 126 2.57 22.57 1.55
N ALA A 127 1.78 23.58 1.12
CA ALA A 127 2.25 24.87 0.63
C ALA A 127 3.12 24.80 -0.65
N GLN A 128 3.12 23.70 -1.40
CA GLN A 128 3.83 23.56 -2.68
C GLN A 128 2.86 23.49 -3.86
N SER A 129 3.21 24.18 -4.93
CA SER A 129 2.57 24.09 -6.24
C SER A 129 3.39 23.15 -7.12
N PHE A 130 2.71 22.27 -7.85
CA PHE A 130 3.36 21.25 -8.68
C PHE A 130 3.13 21.53 -10.16
N ILE A 131 4.18 21.38 -10.95
CA ILE A 131 4.14 21.48 -12.41
C ILE A 131 4.07 20.06 -12.98
N PHE A 132 3.26 19.89 -14.03
CA PHE A 132 3.17 18.64 -14.77
C PHE A 132 3.59 18.88 -16.22
N SER A 133 4.45 18.02 -16.74
CA SER A 133 5.16 18.21 -18.01
C SER A 133 4.99 17.01 -18.93
N ILE A 134 5.26 17.22 -20.22
CA ILE A 134 5.42 16.19 -21.25
C ILE A 134 6.85 16.21 -21.80
N LEU A 135 7.33 15.06 -22.27
CA LEU A 135 8.70 14.92 -22.81
C LEU A 135 8.79 15.07 -24.33
N ASP A 136 7.69 14.86 -25.05
CA ASP A 136 7.64 14.94 -26.51
C ASP A 136 6.61 16.00 -26.95
N ASP A 137 6.84 16.60 -28.12
CA ASP A 137 5.87 17.50 -28.78
C ASP A 137 4.65 16.71 -29.25
N ILE A 138 3.44 17.23 -29.01
CA ILE A 138 2.18 16.59 -29.44
C ILE A 138 1.47 17.53 -30.42
N THR A 139 1.25 17.06 -31.65
CA THR A 139 0.56 17.80 -32.71
C THR A 139 -0.82 17.24 -32.97
N VAL A 140 -1.83 18.11 -32.96
CA VAL A 140 -3.23 17.75 -33.19
C VAL A 140 -3.80 18.60 -34.34
N PRO A 141 -4.57 18.03 -35.26
CA PRO A 141 -5.22 18.78 -36.34
C PRO A 141 -6.35 19.65 -35.79
N VAL A 142 -6.62 20.74 -36.49
CA VAL A 142 -7.73 21.66 -36.19
C VAL A 142 -8.95 21.29 -37.02
N TYR A 143 -10.09 20.99 -36.37
CA TYR A 143 -11.38 20.75 -36.99
C TYR A 143 -12.38 21.79 -36.51
N ASN A 144 -13.16 22.37 -37.42
CA ASN A 144 -14.17 23.38 -37.10
C ASN A 144 -13.63 24.49 -36.17
N GLN A 145 -12.43 24.98 -36.44
CA GLN A 145 -11.75 26.02 -35.65
C GLN A 145 -11.41 25.58 -34.21
N VAL A 146 -11.44 24.29 -33.88
CA VAL A 146 -11.08 23.76 -32.58
C VAL A 146 -10.03 22.66 -32.72
N ALA A 147 -8.96 22.75 -31.97
CA ALA A 147 -8.02 21.65 -31.75
C ALA A 147 -8.33 20.99 -30.41
N THR A 148 -8.52 19.67 -30.40
CA THR A 148 -8.88 18.92 -29.17
C THR A 148 -7.73 17.98 -28.79
N PHE A 149 -7.16 18.21 -27.62
CA PHE A 149 -6.18 17.35 -26.99
C PHE A 149 -6.89 16.47 -25.98
N THR A 150 -6.92 15.16 -26.22
CA THR A 150 -7.63 14.19 -25.36
C THR A 150 -6.69 13.23 -24.68
N ASN A 151 -6.90 13.01 -23.37
CA ASN A 151 -6.17 12.02 -22.56
C ASN A 151 -4.63 12.11 -22.66
N ILE A 152 -4.11 13.35 -22.66
CA ILE A 152 -2.67 13.59 -22.70
C ILE A 152 -2.07 13.20 -21.35
N PRO A 153 -1.15 12.22 -21.30
CA PRO A 153 -0.47 11.85 -20.07
C PRO A 153 0.56 12.94 -19.72
N VAL A 154 0.41 13.55 -18.56
CA VAL A 154 1.36 14.52 -18.02
C VAL A 154 1.97 13.99 -16.73
N PHE A 155 3.25 14.25 -16.54
CA PHE A 155 4.05 13.74 -15.45
C PHE A 155 4.53 14.88 -14.56
N GLN A 156 4.44 14.69 -13.24
CA GLN A 156 4.87 15.71 -12.30
C GLN A 156 6.38 15.91 -12.37
N GLY A 157 6.80 17.14 -12.60
CA GLY A 157 8.19 17.52 -12.62
C GLY A 157 8.55 18.48 -13.75
N SER A 158 9.84 18.80 -13.80
CA SER A 158 10.43 19.66 -14.82
C SER A 158 11.27 18.86 -15.79
N VAL A 159 11.05 19.08 -17.09
CA VAL A 159 11.86 18.46 -18.15
C VAL A 159 13.14 19.26 -18.31
N LEU A 160 14.27 18.59 -18.19
CA LEU A 160 15.61 19.15 -18.37
C LEU A 160 16.33 18.41 -19.51
N THR A 161 17.32 19.07 -20.09
CA THR A 161 18.13 18.52 -21.19
C THR A 161 19.60 18.68 -20.85
N SER A 162 20.36 17.60 -20.89
CA SER A 162 21.83 17.61 -20.81
C SER A 162 22.45 17.18 -22.14
N ASN A 163 23.50 17.85 -22.54
CA ASN A 163 24.19 17.58 -23.79
C ASN A 163 25.66 17.24 -23.53
N TYR A 164 26.16 16.24 -24.24
CA TYR A 164 27.54 15.77 -24.17
C TYR A 164 28.10 15.56 -25.56
N THR A 165 29.40 15.81 -25.73
CA THR A 165 30.12 15.41 -26.94
C THR A 165 31.09 14.28 -26.59
N TYR A 166 30.99 13.16 -27.30
CA TYR A 166 31.88 12.03 -27.08
C TYR A 166 33.28 12.33 -27.68
N SER A 167 34.32 12.04 -26.88
CA SER A 167 35.68 12.04 -27.37
C SER A 167 36.41 10.74 -27.05
N ALA A 168 36.83 10.03 -28.08
CA ALA A 168 37.60 8.78 -27.95
C ALA A 168 38.98 9.00 -27.31
N ARG A 169 39.46 10.26 -27.21
CA ARG A 169 40.72 10.59 -26.54
C ARG A 169 40.58 10.57 -25.00
N ASN A 170 39.36 10.76 -24.50
CA ASN A 170 39.06 10.70 -23.05
C ASN A 170 38.56 9.30 -22.68
N VAL A 171 39.49 8.45 -22.32
CA VAL A 171 39.17 7.02 -21.97
C VAL A 171 38.23 6.91 -20.77
N ASN A 172 38.22 7.88 -19.89
CA ASN A 172 37.41 7.90 -18.67
C ASN A 172 36.25 8.93 -18.75
N GLN A 173 35.73 9.22 -19.95
CA GLN A 173 34.63 10.15 -20.10
C GLN A 173 33.35 9.56 -19.45
N ARG A 174 32.78 10.31 -18.49
CA ARG A 174 31.56 9.96 -17.78
C ARG A 174 30.41 10.86 -18.24
N PHE A 175 29.22 10.29 -18.36
CA PHE A 175 28.01 11.00 -18.76
C PHE A 175 27.08 11.09 -17.54
N GLU A 176 27.47 11.89 -16.57
CA GLU A 176 26.75 12.07 -15.32
C GLU A 176 25.63 13.10 -15.49
N LEU A 177 24.41 12.75 -15.08
CA LEU A 177 23.30 13.68 -15.02
C LEU A 177 23.42 14.53 -13.75
N PRO A 178 23.34 15.87 -13.87
CA PRO A 178 23.69 16.77 -12.77
C PRO A 178 22.64 16.84 -11.64
N ASN A 179 21.45 16.31 -11.86
CA ASN A 179 20.32 16.44 -10.95
C ASN A 179 20.01 15.14 -10.21
N ALA A 180 19.65 15.26 -8.93
CA ALA A 180 18.96 14.20 -8.19
C ALA A 180 17.45 14.16 -8.53
N GLY A 181 16.77 13.09 -8.11
CA GLY A 181 15.31 13.00 -8.27
C GLY A 181 14.83 12.73 -9.68
N ILE A 182 15.67 12.15 -10.53
CA ILE A 182 15.34 11.77 -11.91
C ILE A 182 14.44 10.55 -11.92
N ASP A 183 13.38 10.58 -12.75
CA ASP A 183 12.62 9.40 -13.13
C ASP A 183 13.27 8.72 -14.33
N THR A 184 13.95 7.60 -14.10
CA THR A 184 14.70 6.87 -15.15
C THR A 184 13.84 6.25 -16.24
N ASP A 185 12.54 6.04 -15.99
CA ASP A 185 11.59 5.56 -17.01
C ASP A 185 11.22 6.68 -17.99
N LEU A 186 11.40 7.94 -17.58
CA LEU A 186 11.12 9.14 -18.34
C LEU A 186 12.41 9.82 -18.83
N LEU A 187 13.41 9.02 -19.16
CA LEU A 187 14.69 9.45 -19.66
C LEU A 187 14.84 9.04 -21.14
N TYR A 188 15.06 10.01 -21.99
CA TYR A 188 15.21 9.82 -23.42
C TYR A 188 16.61 10.21 -23.88
N VAL A 189 17.34 9.23 -24.43
CA VAL A 189 18.67 9.43 -24.96
C VAL A 189 18.62 9.43 -26.49
N SER A 190 19.19 10.44 -27.11
CA SER A 190 19.38 10.52 -28.55
C SER A 190 20.82 10.89 -28.89
N VAL A 191 21.35 10.23 -29.92
CA VAL A 191 22.72 10.45 -30.40
C VAL A 191 22.67 10.93 -31.85
N LYS A 192 23.42 11.98 -32.13
CA LYS A 192 23.66 12.52 -33.48
C LYS A 192 25.11 12.26 -33.89
N ALA A 193 25.37 12.23 -35.19
CA ALA A 193 26.75 12.11 -35.67
C ALA A 193 27.67 13.24 -35.22
N ASN A 194 27.13 14.47 -35.14
CA ASN A 194 27.78 15.67 -34.61
C ASN A 194 26.71 16.69 -34.16
N GLU A 195 27.09 17.78 -33.54
CA GLU A 195 26.20 18.81 -33.04
C GLU A 195 25.29 19.42 -34.12
N GLN A 196 25.81 19.61 -35.33
CA GLN A 196 25.11 20.22 -36.46
C GLN A 196 24.17 19.26 -37.20
N SER A 197 24.29 17.96 -36.96
CA SER A 197 23.46 16.97 -37.61
C SER A 197 21.99 17.11 -37.20
N THR A 198 21.08 17.02 -38.17
CA THR A 198 19.63 17.01 -37.94
C THR A 198 19.09 15.60 -37.64
N ALA A 199 19.80 14.57 -38.08
CA ALA A 199 19.42 13.18 -37.89
C ALA A 199 19.71 12.73 -36.43
N LYS A 200 18.68 12.35 -35.70
CA LYS A 200 18.77 11.83 -34.35
C LYS A 200 18.49 10.34 -34.32
N VAL A 201 19.33 9.56 -33.69
CA VAL A 201 19.11 8.13 -33.42
C VAL A 201 18.70 8.01 -31.96
N LYS A 202 17.50 7.45 -31.71
CA LYS A 202 17.04 7.18 -30.35
C LYS A 202 17.73 5.91 -29.83
N TYR A 203 18.14 5.95 -28.58
CA TYR A 203 18.70 4.83 -27.83
C TYR A 203 17.68 4.39 -26.78
N SER A 204 17.61 3.08 -26.53
CA SER A 204 16.71 2.48 -25.54
C SER A 204 17.48 2.06 -24.29
N LEU A 205 16.87 2.25 -23.13
CA LEU A 205 17.38 1.72 -21.87
C LEU A 205 17.35 0.20 -21.89
N GLN A 206 18.46 -0.42 -21.49
CA GLN A 206 18.57 -1.88 -21.38
C GLN A 206 19.08 -2.23 -19.97
N ASP A 207 18.42 -3.20 -19.34
CA ASP A 207 18.76 -3.72 -18.02
C ASP A 207 19.43 -5.11 -18.07
N SER A 208 19.51 -5.70 -19.25
CA SER A 208 20.06 -7.03 -19.49
C SER A 208 20.99 -7.03 -20.71
N LEU A 209 22.05 -7.80 -20.65
CA LEU A 209 22.96 -8.02 -21.79
C LEU A 209 22.44 -9.06 -22.79
N PHE A 210 21.36 -9.78 -22.44
CA PHE A 210 20.72 -10.73 -23.35
C PHE A 210 19.99 -9.99 -24.48
N GLU A 211 20.07 -10.55 -25.68
CA GLU A 211 19.44 -9.99 -26.90
C GLU A 211 20.05 -8.68 -27.41
N VAL A 212 21.18 -8.22 -26.85
CA VAL A 212 21.88 -7.02 -27.30
C VAL A 212 23.02 -7.41 -28.23
N GLY A 213 22.92 -6.98 -29.47
CA GLY A 213 24.00 -7.14 -30.49
C GLY A 213 24.88 -5.91 -30.62
N SER A 214 25.99 -6.04 -31.33
CA SER A 214 26.99 -4.94 -31.52
C SER A 214 26.42 -3.70 -32.23
N ALA A 215 25.32 -3.81 -32.97
CA ALA A 215 24.66 -2.72 -33.69
C ALA A 215 23.44 -2.14 -32.93
N SER A 216 23.07 -2.71 -31.79
CA SER A 216 21.90 -2.26 -31.00
C SER A 216 22.12 -0.88 -30.42
N ASN A 217 21.17 0.04 -30.64
CA ASN A 217 21.20 1.40 -30.08
C ASN A 217 20.65 1.37 -28.66
N VAL A 218 21.50 1.01 -27.70
CA VAL A 218 21.14 0.85 -26.29
C VAL A 218 22.06 1.67 -25.40
N TYR A 219 21.55 2.04 -24.24
CA TYR A 219 22.31 2.62 -23.15
C TYR A 219 21.99 1.90 -21.86
N TYR A 220 22.90 2.00 -20.92
CA TYR A 220 22.79 1.49 -19.57
C TYR A 220 22.82 2.64 -18.59
N ILE A 221 22.22 2.46 -17.43
CA ILE A 221 22.20 3.47 -16.38
C ILE A 221 22.63 2.87 -15.05
N GLN A 222 23.31 3.66 -14.25
CA GLN A 222 23.63 3.33 -12.87
C GLN A 222 23.41 4.53 -11.97
N GLU A 223 23.05 4.27 -10.70
CA GLU A 223 23.03 5.28 -9.67
C GLU A 223 24.45 5.52 -9.16
N ILE A 224 24.79 6.80 -8.98
CA ILE A 224 26.04 7.28 -8.41
C ILE A 224 25.77 8.06 -7.11
N GLU A 225 26.73 8.77 -6.60
CA GLU A 225 26.60 9.59 -5.39
C GLU A 225 25.46 10.63 -5.49
N ASP A 226 24.88 11.01 -4.35
CA ASP A 226 23.83 12.03 -4.24
C ASP A 226 22.55 11.73 -5.05
N GLU A 227 22.14 10.47 -5.19
CA GLU A 227 20.96 10.04 -5.97
C GLU A 227 21.00 10.50 -7.44
N ARG A 228 22.19 10.75 -7.99
CA ARG A 228 22.39 11.08 -9.40
C ARG A 228 22.61 9.84 -10.23
N TYR A 229 22.51 9.99 -11.55
CA TYR A 229 22.63 8.87 -12.48
C TYR A 229 23.73 9.11 -13.50
N GLU A 230 24.41 8.07 -13.87
CA GLU A 230 25.40 8.03 -14.95
C GLU A 230 24.92 7.11 -16.06
N ILE A 231 25.13 7.52 -17.31
CA ILE A 231 24.73 6.80 -18.50
C ILE A 231 25.97 6.18 -19.15
N PHE A 232 25.84 4.94 -19.58
CA PHE A 232 26.87 4.21 -20.34
C PHE A 232 26.32 3.77 -21.68
N PHE A 233 27.21 3.69 -22.66
CA PHE A 233 26.90 3.20 -23.99
C PHE A 233 27.60 1.87 -24.25
N GLY A 234 27.16 1.17 -25.32
CA GLY A 234 27.76 -0.08 -25.72
C GLY A 234 29.25 0.05 -26.09
N ASP A 235 29.98 -1.04 -25.95
CA ASP A 235 31.41 -1.18 -26.26
C ASP A 235 31.68 -1.69 -27.70
N GLY A 236 30.63 -1.99 -28.44
CA GLY A 236 30.68 -2.61 -29.78
C GLY A 236 30.50 -4.14 -29.77
N VAL A 237 30.36 -4.72 -28.56
CA VAL A 237 29.95 -6.11 -28.36
C VAL A 237 28.52 -6.13 -27.79
N PHE A 238 28.30 -5.43 -26.69
CA PHE A 238 27.02 -5.26 -26.04
C PHE A 238 26.47 -3.85 -26.28
N GLY A 239 25.94 -3.62 -27.49
CA GLY A 239 25.46 -2.35 -27.94
C GLY A 239 26.45 -1.57 -28.80
N ARG A 240 25.91 -0.61 -29.55
CA ARG A 240 26.68 0.20 -30.48
C ARG A 240 27.64 1.12 -29.72
N LYS A 241 28.93 1.05 -30.10
CA LYS A 241 29.98 1.95 -29.60
C LYS A 241 29.79 3.35 -30.18
N LEU A 242 30.03 4.38 -29.37
CA LEU A 242 30.08 5.76 -29.82
C LEU A 242 31.30 6.06 -30.68
N GLU A 243 31.15 6.95 -31.64
CA GLU A 243 32.20 7.45 -32.53
C GLU A 243 32.64 8.83 -32.11
N GLU A 244 33.92 9.23 -32.42
CA GLU A 244 34.46 10.53 -32.12
C GLU A 244 33.56 11.66 -32.66
N GLY A 245 33.22 12.64 -31.81
CA GLY A 245 32.35 13.74 -32.16
C GLY A 245 30.85 13.47 -32.06
N ASN A 246 30.43 12.25 -31.68
CA ASN A 246 29.00 11.99 -31.45
C ASN A 246 28.46 12.98 -30.42
N PHE A 247 27.32 13.59 -30.75
CA PHE A 247 26.62 14.53 -29.87
C PHE A 247 25.42 13.83 -29.24
N ILE A 248 25.47 13.71 -27.91
CA ILE A 248 24.51 13.00 -27.07
C ILE A 248 23.59 14.04 -26.44
N THR A 249 22.30 13.89 -26.63
CA THR A 249 21.27 14.70 -25.96
C THR A 249 20.45 13.79 -25.06
N VAL A 250 20.36 14.15 -23.80
CA VAL A 250 19.57 13.42 -22.79
C VAL A 250 18.47 14.34 -22.28
N ASP A 251 17.24 14.02 -22.60
CA ASP A 251 16.05 14.66 -22.06
C ASP A 251 15.53 13.82 -20.89
N TYR A 252 15.33 14.41 -19.72
CA TYR A 252 14.90 13.70 -18.52
C TYR A 252 13.99 14.57 -17.65
N LEU A 253 13.19 13.90 -16.82
CA LEU A 253 12.27 14.53 -15.89
C LEU A 253 12.82 14.45 -14.47
N VAL A 254 12.88 15.61 -13.79
CA VAL A 254 13.17 15.70 -12.35
C VAL A 254 11.84 15.84 -11.59
N SER A 255 11.55 14.89 -10.71
CA SER A 255 10.28 14.75 -10.00
C SER A 255 10.42 14.87 -8.48
N ASN A 256 9.33 15.27 -7.81
CA ASN A 256 9.20 15.27 -6.35
C ASN A 256 8.64 13.92 -5.83
N GLY A 257 8.49 12.91 -6.72
CA GLY A 257 8.02 11.58 -6.35
C GLY A 257 6.55 11.54 -5.97
N ASP A 258 6.25 11.01 -4.79
CA ASP A 258 4.89 10.78 -4.28
C ASP A 258 4.17 12.04 -3.78
N SER A 259 4.90 13.15 -3.59
CA SER A 259 4.35 14.38 -3.01
C SER A 259 3.18 14.98 -3.80
N ALA A 260 3.10 14.70 -5.09
CA ALA A 260 2.03 15.18 -5.98
C ALA A 260 0.87 14.19 -6.15
N ASN A 261 0.90 13.03 -5.50
CA ASN A 261 -0.21 12.08 -5.55
C ASN A 261 -1.47 12.69 -4.92
N GLY A 262 -2.63 12.46 -5.54
CA GLY A 262 -3.92 12.94 -5.07
C GLY A 262 -4.33 14.33 -5.57
N ILE A 263 -3.50 15.02 -6.35
CA ILE A 263 -3.85 16.31 -6.96
C ILE A 263 -4.84 16.06 -8.11
N ASN A 264 -5.94 16.83 -8.13
CA ASN A 264 -7.04 16.70 -9.10
C ASN A 264 -7.47 18.01 -9.77
N SER A 265 -6.85 19.15 -9.39
CA SER A 265 -7.18 20.47 -9.93
C SER A 265 -5.98 21.14 -10.55
N PHE A 266 -6.14 21.66 -11.79
CA PHE A 266 -5.05 22.12 -12.60
C PHE A 266 -5.41 23.42 -13.36
N THR A 267 -4.40 24.24 -13.65
CA THR A 267 -4.47 25.33 -14.62
C THR A 267 -3.52 25.04 -15.77
N PHE A 268 -3.91 25.43 -16.97
CA PHE A 268 -3.07 25.29 -18.15
C PHE A 268 -1.89 26.27 -18.08
N SER A 269 -0.68 25.79 -18.28
CA SER A 269 0.56 26.56 -18.30
C SER A 269 1.45 26.22 -19.52
N GLY A 270 0.93 25.39 -20.45
CA GLY A 270 1.69 24.87 -21.57
C GLY A 270 1.95 25.87 -22.68
N LYS A 271 2.97 25.59 -23.50
CA LYS A 271 3.29 26.35 -24.71
C LYS A 271 2.67 25.67 -25.92
N LEU A 272 1.69 26.34 -26.53
CA LEU A 272 1.05 25.92 -27.77
C LEU A 272 1.55 26.75 -28.94
N VAL A 273 1.89 26.11 -30.04
CA VAL A 273 2.37 26.80 -31.26
C VAL A 273 1.66 26.24 -32.49
N TYR A 274 1.58 27.11 -33.53
CA TYR A 274 1.24 26.70 -34.89
C TYR A 274 2.27 27.25 -35.89
N THR A 275 2.49 26.52 -36.98
CA THR A 275 3.43 26.92 -38.01
C THR A 275 2.68 27.54 -39.15
N ARG A 276 3.17 28.73 -39.59
CA ARG A 276 2.64 29.45 -40.75
C ARG A 276 3.82 29.99 -41.55
N ASN A 277 3.87 29.67 -42.85
CA ASN A 277 4.93 30.08 -43.76
C ASN A 277 6.35 29.76 -43.24
N GLY A 278 6.51 28.62 -42.55
CA GLY A 278 7.78 28.18 -41.95
C GLY A 278 8.15 28.87 -40.63
N GLN A 279 7.31 29.77 -40.11
CA GLN A 279 7.51 30.41 -38.78
C GLN A 279 6.55 29.86 -37.74
N GLU A 280 7.02 29.72 -36.50
CA GLU A 280 6.22 29.32 -35.35
C GLU A 280 5.60 30.54 -34.67
N TYR A 281 4.31 30.45 -34.38
CA TYR A 281 3.52 31.43 -33.63
C TYR A 281 2.93 30.79 -32.37
N THR A 282 2.94 31.51 -31.25
CA THR A 282 2.40 31.00 -29.97
C THR A 282 0.92 31.35 -29.87
N VAL A 283 0.15 30.37 -29.41
CA VAL A 283 -1.28 30.55 -29.06
C VAL A 283 -1.38 30.94 -27.59
N THR A 284 -1.98 32.09 -27.30
CA THR A 284 -2.06 32.65 -25.95
C THR A 284 -3.50 32.75 -25.40
N SER A 285 -4.51 32.49 -26.25
CA SER A 285 -5.94 32.60 -25.87
C SER A 285 -6.79 31.49 -26.46
N GLY A 286 -8.00 31.35 -25.99
CA GLY A 286 -8.94 30.32 -26.48
C GLY A 286 -8.71 28.91 -25.93
N ILE A 287 -7.92 28.78 -24.87
CA ILE A 287 -7.60 27.49 -24.24
C ILE A 287 -8.63 27.21 -23.14
N SER A 288 -9.27 26.05 -23.18
CA SER A 288 -10.21 25.56 -22.17
C SER A 288 -9.77 24.19 -21.67
N LEU A 289 -9.37 24.11 -20.42
CA LEU A 289 -9.00 22.86 -19.76
C LEU A 289 -10.28 22.12 -19.35
N ILE A 290 -10.37 20.84 -19.70
CA ILE A 290 -11.45 19.96 -19.25
C ILE A 290 -10.99 19.34 -17.92
N THR A 291 -11.84 19.41 -16.89
CA THR A 291 -11.52 18.83 -15.58
C THR A 291 -11.12 17.35 -15.72
N PRO A 292 -9.95 16.94 -15.24
CA PRO A 292 -9.54 15.54 -15.30
C PRO A 292 -10.55 14.63 -14.57
N GLN A 293 -10.80 13.45 -15.12
CA GLN A 293 -11.65 12.44 -14.48
C GLN A 293 -10.93 11.62 -13.41
N GLY A 294 -9.79 12.07 -12.92
CA GLY A 294 -8.99 11.36 -11.93
C GLY A 294 -7.98 12.28 -11.27
N MET A 295 -7.38 11.77 -10.23
CA MET A 295 -6.29 12.43 -9.52
C MET A 295 -4.93 11.95 -10.02
N ALA A 296 -3.88 12.74 -9.78
CA ALA A 296 -2.51 12.35 -10.04
C ALA A 296 -2.13 11.15 -9.15
N THR A 297 -1.57 10.11 -9.75
CA THR A 297 -1.19 8.85 -9.07
C THR A 297 0.11 8.29 -9.62
N GLY A 298 0.69 7.30 -8.92
CA GLY A 298 1.87 6.56 -9.39
C GLY A 298 3.20 7.22 -9.10
N GLY A 299 3.21 8.35 -8.36
CA GLY A 299 4.44 8.91 -7.84
C GLY A 299 5.00 8.06 -6.71
N GLU A 300 6.33 7.81 -6.74
CA GLU A 300 7.04 7.03 -5.72
C GLU A 300 8.37 7.70 -5.36
N THR A 301 8.79 7.53 -4.11
CA THR A 301 10.12 7.92 -3.66
C THR A 301 11.18 6.96 -4.21
N ILE A 302 12.43 7.37 -4.16
CA ILE A 302 13.56 6.49 -4.50
C ILE A 302 13.56 5.25 -3.61
N GLU A 303 14.04 4.13 -4.12
CA GLU A 303 14.11 2.89 -3.36
C GLU A 303 14.95 3.04 -2.09
N GLY A 304 14.38 2.68 -0.94
CA GLY A 304 15.06 2.78 0.35
C GLY A 304 16.19 1.77 0.52
N VAL A 305 17.17 2.09 1.36
CA VAL A 305 18.37 1.26 1.63
C VAL A 305 17.99 -0.17 2.03
N GLU A 306 17.04 -0.35 2.94
CA GLU A 306 16.60 -1.69 3.39
C GLU A 306 15.95 -2.51 2.27
N SER A 307 15.28 -1.85 1.33
CA SER A 307 14.74 -2.50 0.12
C SER A 307 15.87 -2.99 -0.78
N VAL A 308 16.87 -2.16 -1.04
CA VAL A 308 18.05 -2.52 -1.85
C VAL A 308 18.78 -3.71 -1.23
N LYS A 309 19.06 -3.68 0.08
CA LYS A 309 19.67 -4.79 0.81
C LYS A 309 18.89 -6.09 0.66
N LYS A 310 17.56 -5.99 0.72
CA LYS A 310 16.68 -7.16 0.62
C LYS A 310 16.63 -7.73 -0.80
N PHE A 311 16.49 -6.87 -1.81
CA PHE A 311 16.22 -7.31 -3.19
C PHE A 311 17.47 -7.57 -4.02
N ALA A 312 18.56 -6.83 -3.83
CA ALA A 312 19.75 -6.96 -4.67
C ALA A 312 20.34 -8.40 -4.66
N PRO A 313 20.60 -9.05 -3.52
CA PRO A 313 21.10 -10.43 -3.50
C PRO A 313 20.08 -11.43 -4.06
N ARG A 314 18.79 -11.21 -3.80
CA ARG A 314 17.72 -12.11 -4.25
C ARG A 314 17.52 -12.05 -5.76
N ILE A 315 17.54 -10.86 -6.37
CA ILE A 315 17.47 -10.72 -7.83
C ILE A 315 18.68 -11.36 -8.51
N TYR A 316 19.86 -11.19 -7.96
CA TYR A 316 21.03 -11.87 -8.46
C TYR A 316 20.83 -13.39 -8.47
N SER A 317 20.26 -13.97 -7.41
CA SER A 317 19.97 -15.40 -7.33
C SER A 317 18.92 -15.89 -8.34
N THR A 318 17.94 -15.06 -8.72
CA THR A 318 16.92 -15.43 -9.73
C THR A 318 17.48 -15.53 -11.15
N GLN A 319 18.60 -14.86 -11.44
CA GLN A 319 19.20 -14.77 -12.78
C GLN A 319 18.17 -14.36 -13.86
N ASN A 320 17.27 -13.43 -13.53
CA ASN A 320 16.18 -12.94 -14.38
C ASN A 320 15.19 -14.02 -14.87
N ARG A 321 14.97 -15.06 -14.09
CA ARG A 321 13.96 -16.10 -14.36
C ARG A 321 13.19 -16.45 -13.11
N ALA A 322 11.92 -16.78 -13.27
CA ALA A 322 11.03 -17.17 -12.19
C ALA A 322 10.75 -18.67 -12.26
N VAL A 323 11.33 -19.45 -11.35
CA VAL A 323 11.19 -20.91 -11.26
C VAL A 323 10.51 -21.30 -9.94
N THR A 324 11.01 -20.77 -8.85
CA THR A 324 10.51 -21.06 -7.50
C THR A 324 9.54 -19.98 -7.03
N PRO A 325 8.65 -20.26 -6.04
CA PRO A 325 7.81 -19.22 -5.43
C PRO A 325 8.60 -17.99 -4.96
N ASN A 326 9.78 -18.19 -4.36
CA ASN A 326 10.66 -17.10 -3.92
C ASN A 326 11.16 -16.20 -5.05
N ASP A 327 11.33 -16.75 -6.27
CA ASP A 327 11.73 -15.93 -7.43
C ASP A 327 10.60 -14.98 -7.82
N TYR A 328 9.35 -15.46 -7.84
CA TYR A 328 8.18 -14.61 -8.09
C TYR A 328 8.00 -13.56 -7.00
N GLU A 329 8.15 -13.93 -5.71
CA GLU A 329 8.09 -13.00 -4.58
C GLU A 329 9.16 -11.90 -4.65
N THR A 330 10.27 -12.19 -5.32
CA THR A 330 11.37 -11.23 -5.50
C THR A 330 11.16 -10.37 -6.75
N LEU A 331 10.88 -10.99 -7.90
CA LEU A 331 10.80 -10.30 -9.19
C LEU A 331 9.59 -9.37 -9.29
N ILE A 332 8.45 -9.76 -8.69
CA ILE A 332 7.22 -8.97 -8.79
C ILE A 332 7.39 -7.61 -8.13
N PRO A 333 7.71 -7.48 -6.82
CA PRO A 333 7.85 -6.16 -6.20
C PRO A 333 9.08 -5.40 -6.66
N ALA A 334 10.16 -6.09 -7.07
CA ALA A 334 11.37 -5.41 -7.46
C ALA A 334 11.34 -4.84 -8.88
N LYS A 335 10.76 -5.57 -9.87
CA LYS A 335 10.83 -5.20 -11.29
C LYS A 335 9.47 -5.03 -11.97
N ILE A 336 8.45 -5.79 -11.60
CA ILE A 336 7.22 -5.93 -12.36
C ILE A 336 6.11 -5.03 -11.84
N PHE A 337 5.89 -5.06 -10.51
CA PHE A 337 4.85 -4.29 -9.82
C PHE A 337 5.38 -3.73 -8.49
N PRO A 338 6.13 -2.62 -8.51
CA PRO A 338 6.73 -2.00 -7.34
C PRO A 338 5.73 -1.56 -6.27
N GLN A 339 4.48 -1.29 -6.66
CA GLN A 339 3.39 -0.91 -5.76
C GLN A 339 2.84 -2.10 -4.94
N THR A 340 3.60 -3.18 -4.85
CA THR A 340 3.30 -4.31 -3.97
C THR A 340 3.65 -3.94 -2.53
N GLU A 341 2.68 -4.06 -1.63
CA GLU A 341 2.89 -3.95 -0.19
C GLU A 341 3.32 -5.28 0.40
N SER A 342 2.56 -6.32 0.08
CA SER A 342 2.85 -7.69 0.46
C SER A 342 2.46 -8.65 -0.66
N ILE A 343 3.15 -9.76 -0.74
CA ILE A 343 2.94 -10.79 -1.74
C ILE A 343 3.04 -12.17 -1.11
N SER A 344 2.21 -13.09 -1.57
CA SER A 344 2.31 -14.51 -1.27
C SER A 344 2.29 -15.30 -2.57
N VAL A 345 3.21 -16.24 -2.69
CA VAL A 345 3.32 -17.12 -3.85
C VAL A 345 3.42 -18.56 -3.38
N PHE A 346 2.61 -19.42 -3.93
CA PHE A 346 2.61 -20.85 -3.61
C PHE A 346 2.38 -21.71 -4.86
N GLY A 347 2.87 -22.94 -4.83
CA GLY A 347 2.71 -23.89 -5.92
C GLY A 347 1.30 -24.46 -5.98
N GLY A 348 0.85 -24.83 -7.17
CA GLY A 348 -0.46 -25.47 -7.33
C GLY A 348 -0.54 -26.86 -6.69
N GLU A 349 0.57 -27.48 -6.37
CA GLU A 349 0.65 -28.72 -5.61
C GLU A 349 0.18 -28.60 -4.16
N GLU A 350 0.21 -27.38 -3.59
CA GLU A 350 -0.25 -27.10 -2.23
C GLU A 350 -1.78 -26.98 -2.12
N LEU A 351 -2.49 -26.92 -3.26
CA LEU A 351 -3.94 -26.83 -3.30
C LEU A 351 -4.62 -28.19 -3.13
N VAL A 352 -5.86 -28.17 -2.68
CA VAL A 352 -6.72 -29.35 -2.61
C VAL A 352 -7.98 -29.12 -3.47
N PRO A 353 -8.14 -29.80 -4.62
CA PRO A 353 -7.19 -30.75 -5.25
C PRO A 353 -5.94 -30.09 -5.88
N PRO A 354 -4.80 -30.80 -5.96
CA PRO A 354 -3.56 -30.26 -6.52
C PRO A 354 -3.70 -29.86 -8.01
N GLN A 355 -3.12 -28.72 -8.36
CA GLN A 355 -3.07 -28.21 -9.74
C GLN A 355 -1.62 -28.05 -10.19
N TYR A 356 -1.03 -29.12 -10.73
CA TYR A 356 0.36 -29.11 -11.16
C TYR A 356 0.62 -28.18 -12.37
N GLY A 357 1.82 -27.62 -12.45
CA GLY A 357 2.22 -26.71 -13.50
C GLY A 357 1.71 -25.29 -13.36
N LYS A 358 1.10 -24.96 -12.23
CA LYS A 358 0.62 -23.62 -11.90
C LYS A 358 1.32 -23.06 -10.68
N VAL A 359 1.54 -21.74 -10.68
CA VAL A 359 1.97 -20.96 -9.53
C VAL A 359 0.90 -19.92 -9.25
N PHE A 360 0.42 -19.90 -8.03
CA PHE A 360 -0.59 -18.96 -7.58
C PHE A 360 0.06 -17.78 -6.86
N ILE A 361 -0.38 -16.58 -7.23
CA ILE A 361 0.20 -15.33 -6.76
C ILE A 361 -0.94 -14.48 -6.19
N SER A 362 -0.83 -14.10 -4.93
CA SER A 362 -1.74 -13.17 -4.27
C SER A 362 -0.97 -11.92 -3.87
N ILE A 363 -1.46 -10.75 -4.27
CA ILE A 363 -0.75 -9.48 -4.11
C ILE A 363 -1.64 -8.48 -3.37
N LYS A 364 -1.14 -7.92 -2.27
CA LYS A 364 -1.69 -6.73 -1.61
C LYS A 364 -1.03 -5.50 -2.24
N PRO A 365 -1.78 -4.64 -2.94
CA PRO A 365 -1.24 -3.38 -3.42
C PRO A 365 -1.11 -2.36 -2.26
N ARG A 366 -0.19 -1.38 -2.38
CA ARG A 366 -0.04 -0.28 -1.41
C ARG A 366 -1.25 0.65 -1.38
N THR A 367 -1.89 0.84 -2.53
CA THR A 367 -3.08 1.66 -2.67
C THR A 367 -4.24 0.83 -3.14
N GLY A 368 -5.36 0.88 -2.40
CA GLY A 368 -6.55 0.07 -2.68
C GLY A 368 -6.48 -1.35 -2.11
N ASP A 369 -7.62 -2.01 -2.13
CA ASP A 369 -7.77 -3.35 -1.53
C ASP A 369 -7.62 -4.48 -2.52
N PHE A 370 -7.81 -4.22 -3.82
CA PHE A 370 -7.80 -5.25 -4.86
C PHE A 370 -7.13 -4.78 -6.14
N LEU A 371 -6.56 -5.72 -6.88
CA LEU A 371 -6.08 -5.49 -8.25
C LEU A 371 -7.25 -5.59 -9.23
N SER A 372 -7.37 -4.62 -10.14
CA SER A 372 -8.33 -4.72 -11.24
C SER A 372 -7.97 -5.88 -12.20
N ASN A 373 -8.96 -6.43 -12.90
CA ASN A 373 -8.73 -7.50 -13.86
C ASN A 373 -7.73 -7.09 -14.96
N LEU A 374 -7.77 -5.82 -15.40
CA LEU A 374 -6.80 -5.29 -16.36
C LEU A 374 -5.37 -5.26 -15.79
N ALA A 375 -5.23 -4.88 -14.52
CA ALA A 375 -3.93 -4.90 -13.84
C ALA A 375 -3.37 -6.32 -13.73
N LYS A 376 -4.22 -7.31 -13.40
CA LYS A 376 -3.83 -8.73 -13.34
C LYS A 376 -3.35 -9.26 -14.71
N GLU A 377 -4.07 -8.95 -15.79
CA GLU A 377 -3.66 -9.37 -17.12
C GLU A 377 -2.35 -8.70 -17.57
N ASN A 378 -2.17 -7.40 -17.30
CA ASN A 378 -0.92 -6.71 -17.55
C ASN A 378 0.26 -7.32 -16.78
N LEU A 379 0.01 -7.70 -15.52
CA LEU A 379 0.98 -8.37 -14.66
C LEU A 379 1.38 -9.75 -15.25
N LYS A 380 0.39 -10.55 -15.65
CA LYS A 380 0.63 -11.84 -16.33
C LYS A 380 1.46 -11.68 -17.62
N MET A 381 1.17 -10.65 -18.42
CA MET A 381 1.96 -10.39 -19.65
C MET A 381 3.41 -10.04 -19.33
N LYS A 382 3.65 -9.22 -18.30
CA LYS A 382 5.01 -8.89 -17.86
C LYS A 382 5.75 -10.11 -17.28
N LEU A 383 5.05 -10.95 -16.51
CA LEU A 383 5.60 -12.19 -15.94
C LEU A 383 6.05 -13.20 -16.99
N LYS A 384 5.41 -13.24 -18.16
CA LYS A 384 5.79 -14.15 -19.26
C LYS A 384 7.24 -13.99 -19.69
N LYS A 385 7.85 -12.82 -19.52
CA LYS A 385 9.27 -12.60 -19.86
C LYS A 385 10.24 -13.36 -18.94
N TYR A 386 9.78 -13.68 -17.72
CA TYR A 386 10.58 -14.33 -16.68
C TYR A 386 10.16 -15.78 -16.44
N ALA A 387 8.95 -16.17 -16.87
CA ALA A 387 8.41 -17.51 -16.62
C ALA A 387 9.12 -18.56 -17.46
N VAL A 388 9.37 -19.72 -16.86
CA VAL A 388 9.92 -20.90 -17.55
C VAL A 388 8.79 -21.68 -18.22
N ALA A 389 9.09 -22.30 -19.34
CA ALA A 389 8.14 -23.15 -20.07
C ALA A 389 7.57 -24.26 -19.15
N GLY A 390 6.25 -24.40 -19.14
CA GLY A 390 5.55 -25.40 -18.31
C GLY A 390 5.04 -24.87 -16.96
N ILE A 391 5.38 -23.64 -16.56
CA ILE A 391 4.85 -23.01 -15.36
C ILE A 391 3.93 -21.84 -15.77
N VAL A 392 2.68 -21.90 -15.34
CA VAL A 392 1.68 -20.86 -15.64
C VAL A 392 1.38 -20.06 -14.36
N PRO A 393 1.74 -18.78 -14.31
CA PRO A 393 1.38 -17.93 -13.17
C PRO A 393 -0.10 -17.54 -13.25
N GLU A 394 -0.82 -17.74 -12.15
CA GLU A 394 -2.19 -17.27 -11.96
C GLU A 394 -2.26 -16.31 -10.79
N ILE A 395 -2.94 -15.16 -10.99
CA ILE A 395 -3.08 -14.13 -9.97
C ILE A 395 -4.44 -14.31 -9.33
N LEU A 396 -4.43 -14.63 -8.05
CA LEU A 396 -5.63 -14.80 -7.22
C LEU A 396 -6.10 -13.47 -6.66
N ASP A 397 -7.40 -13.40 -6.38
CA ASP A 397 -7.96 -12.32 -5.57
C ASP A 397 -7.49 -12.44 -4.13
N LEU A 398 -7.19 -11.29 -3.55
CA LEU A 398 -6.80 -11.19 -2.15
C LEU A 398 -7.99 -11.57 -1.26
N LYS A 399 -7.74 -12.49 -0.35
CA LYS A 399 -8.71 -12.91 0.67
C LYS A 399 -8.30 -12.30 2.01
N TYR A 400 -9.17 -11.50 2.59
CA TYR A 400 -8.93 -10.88 3.90
C TYR A 400 -9.49 -11.72 5.04
N LEU A 401 -8.73 -11.83 6.12
CA LEU A 401 -9.21 -12.18 7.45
C LEU A 401 -9.13 -10.93 8.32
N TYR A 402 -10.27 -10.33 8.59
CA TYR A 402 -10.35 -9.18 9.46
C TYR A 402 -10.37 -9.59 10.92
N ILE A 403 -9.61 -8.87 11.73
CA ILE A 403 -9.69 -8.93 13.19
C ILE A 403 -10.47 -7.71 13.65
N GLU A 404 -11.49 -7.92 14.43
CA GLU A 404 -12.29 -6.90 15.08
C GLU A 404 -12.10 -6.98 16.58
N VAL A 405 -11.86 -5.84 17.17
CA VAL A 405 -11.57 -5.71 18.59
C VAL A 405 -12.71 -4.98 19.28
N ASP A 406 -13.18 -5.55 20.38
CA ASP A 406 -14.08 -4.88 21.33
C ASP A 406 -13.37 -4.78 22.68
N SER A 407 -12.91 -3.57 23.00
CA SER A 407 -12.06 -3.29 24.17
C SER A 407 -12.72 -2.27 25.09
N LYS A 408 -12.80 -2.64 26.38
CA LYS A 408 -13.13 -1.74 27.48
C LYS A 408 -11.83 -1.32 28.15
N VAL A 409 -11.49 -0.06 28.02
CA VAL A 409 -10.26 0.53 28.55
C VAL A 409 -10.57 1.31 29.80
N TYR A 410 -10.05 0.88 30.94
CA TYR A 410 -10.21 1.55 32.22
C TYR A 410 -9.10 2.56 32.41
N TYR A 411 -9.47 3.78 32.82
CA TYR A 411 -8.51 4.85 33.01
C TYR A 411 -8.73 5.67 34.29
N ASN A 412 -7.65 6.21 34.83
CA ASN A 412 -7.66 7.11 35.96
C ASN A 412 -8.01 8.54 35.51
N SER A 413 -9.15 9.05 35.93
CA SER A 413 -9.63 10.39 35.57
C SER A 413 -8.80 11.54 36.14
N ASN A 414 -7.93 11.29 37.13
CA ASN A 414 -7.03 12.30 37.66
C ASN A 414 -5.80 12.55 36.75
N LEU A 415 -5.47 11.61 35.89
CA LEU A 415 -4.29 11.65 35.00
C LEU A 415 -4.66 11.97 33.54
N ALA A 416 -5.94 11.92 33.20
CA ALA A 416 -6.41 12.24 31.83
C ALA A 416 -7.55 13.26 31.87
N PRO A 417 -7.53 14.26 30.97
CA PRO A 417 -8.57 15.31 30.97
C PRO A 417 -9.93 14.79 30.49
N SER A 418 -9.95 13.75 29.63
CA SER A 418 -11.20 13.14 29.17
C SER A 418 -11.02 11.71 28.66
N GLY A 419 -12.07 10.88 28.79
CA GLY A 419 -12.07 9.52 28.18
C GLY A 419 -11.98 9.55 26.66
N ALA A 420 -12.50 10.58 26.00
CA ALA A 420 -12.42 10.70 24.54
C ALA A 420 -10.97 10.86 24.05
N GLU A 421 -10.13 11.55 24.78
CA GLU A 421 -8.70 11.69 24.47
C GLU A 421 -7.99 10.34 24.58
N VAL A 422 -8.23 9.60 25.67
CA VAL A 422 -7.67 8.25 25.87
C VAL A 422 -8.14 7.31 24.74
N SER A 423 -9.43 7.33 24.39
CA SER A 423 -9.98 6.53 23.29
C SER A 423 -9.29 6.85 21.95
N THR A 424 -9.08 8.13 21.65
CA THR A 424 -8.39 8.56 20.42
C THR A 424 -6.94 8.08 20.39
N LEU A 425 -6.21 8.14 21.51
CA LEU A 425 -4.83 7.66 21.59
C LEU A 425 -4.76 6.15 21.40
N VAL A 426 -5.66 5.40 22.05
CA VAL A 426 -5.76 3.94 21.88
C VAL A 426 -6.04 3.57 20.42
N GLN A 427 -7.03 4.22 19.78
CA GLN A 427 -7.35 4.01 18.37
C GLN A 427 -6.16 4.31 17.43
N ASN A 428 -5.45 5.40 17.67
CA ASN A 428 -4.26 5.76 16.90
C ASN A 428 -3.13 4.76 17.06
N ASN A 429 -2.91 4.23 18.27
CA ASN A 429 -1.88 3.23 18.51
C ASN A 429 -2.28 1.85 17.97
N ALA A 430 -3.57 1.49 18.01
CA ALA A 430 -4.09 0.31 17.33
C ALA A 430 -3.92 0.42 15.81
N ALA A 431 -4.17 1.59 15.21
CA ALA A 431 -3.94 1.85 13.79
C ALA A 431 -2.45 1.70 13.42
N LYS A 432 -1.54 2.28 14.20
CA LYS A 432 -0.09 2.11 13.99
C LYS A 432 0.35 0.65 14.08
N TYR A 433 -0.24 -0.12 14.99
CA TYR A 433 0.04 -1.56 15.07
C TYR A 433 -0.47 -2.31 13.85
N ALA A 434 -1.66 -1.97 13.34
CA ALA A 434 -2.21 -2.55 12.11
C ALA A 434 -1.30 -2.30 10.90
N GLU A 435 -0.68 -1.13 10.80
CA GLU A 435 0.25 -0.75 9.73
C GLU A 435 1.68 -1.26 9.94
N SER A 436 1.97 -1.85 11.10
CA SER A 436 3.32 -2.35 11.39
C SER A 436 3.73 -3.50 10.46
N THR A 437 5.03 -3.63 10.20
CA THR A 437 5.59 -4.73 9.39
C THR A 437 5.30 -6.13 9.97
N GLU A 438 4.88 -6.21 11.22
CA GLU A 438 4.52 -7.45 11.90
C GLU A 438 3.13 -7.92 11.47
N MET A 439 2.18 -6.99 11.29
CA MET A 439 0.79 -7.25 10.89
C MET A 439 0.58 -7.15 9.37
N ASN A 440 1.22 -6.17 8.74
CA ASN A 440 0.97 -5.84 7.33
C ASN A 440 1.75 -6.73 6.36
N ARG A 441 1.56 -8.06 6.46
CA ARG A 441 2.18 -9.07 5.58
C ARG A 441 1.38 -10.36 5.56
N TYR A 442 1.57 -11.17 4.52
CA TYR A 442 1.10 -12.55 4.51
C TYR A 442 1.80 -13.38 5.60
N GLY A 443 1.09 -14.34 6.19
CA GLY A 443 1.59 -15.13 7.30
C GLY A 443 1.81 -14.33 8.58
N ALA A 444 1.19 -13.16 8.70
CA ALA A 444 1.20 -12.36 9.92
C ALA A 444 0.55 -13.12 11.07
N ARG A 445 0.95 -12.76 12.29
CA ARG A 445 0.34 -13.26 13.53
C ARG A 445 -0.11 -12.10 14.37
N PHE A 446 -1.38 -12.06 14.65
CA PHE A 446 -1.90 -11.19 15.69
C PHE A 446 -1.58 -11.81 17.04
N LYS A 447 -0.74 -11.13 17.83
CA LYS A 447 -0.36 -11.55 19.17
C LYS A 447 -1.17 -10.77 20.19
N TYR A 448 -2.11 -11.43 20.82
CA TYR A 448 -3.05 -10.83 21.75
C TYR A 448 -2.36 -10.09 22.90
N SER A 449 -1.41 -10.74 23.57
CA SER A 449 -0.70 -10.14 24.72
C SER A 449 0.09 -8.88 24.33
N LYS A 450 0.66 -8.85 23.11
CA LYS A 450 1.37 -7.67 22.60
C LYS A 450 0.38 -6.54 22.31
N PHE A 451 -0.78 -6.86 21.77
CA PHE A 451 -1.83 -5.89 21.48
C PHE A 451 -2.39 -5.26 22.77
N LEU A 452 -2.66 -6.09 23.81
CA LEU A 452 -3.06 -5.59 25.13
C LEU A 452 -2.04 -4.59 25.69
N LYS A 453 -0.76 -4.94 25.59
CA LYS A 453 0.32 -4.03 26.02
C LYS A 453 0.31 -2.71 25.24
N ILE A 454 0.03 -2.72 23.96
CA ILE A 454 -0.08 -1.50 23.15
C ILE A 454 -1.24 -0.62 23.61
N ILE A 455 -2.36 -1.22 24.04
CA ILE A 455 -3.49 -0.49 24.63
C ILE A 455 -3.06 0.11 25.97
N ASP A 456 -2.45 -0.69 26.86
CA ASP A 456 -2.02 -0.25 28.18
C ASP A 456 -0.97 0.87 28.10
N ASP A 457 -0.01 0.75 27.18
CA ASP A 457 1.05 1.75 26.97
C ASP A 457 0.56 3.00 26.20
N SER A 458 -0.73 3.08 25.82
CA SER A 458 -1.23 4.19 24.99
C SER A 458 -1.27 5.52 25.73
N HIS A 459 -1.52 5.49 27.04
CA HIS A 459 -1.47 6.67 27.91
C HIS A 459 -1.21 6.23 29.35
N GLU A 460 -0.50 7.06 30.12
CA GLU A 460 -0.17 6.79 31.53
C GLU A 460 -1.39 6.68 32.46
N SER A 461 -2.54 7.21 32.05
CA SER A 461 -3.79 7.07 32.80
C SER A 461 -4.45 5.71 32.66
N VAL A 462 -4.09 4.90 31.66
CA VAL A 462 -4.71 3.58 31.45
C VAL A 462 -4.26 2.64 32.57
N THR A 463 -5.24 2.08 33.28
CA THR A 463 -4.99 1.17 34.41
C THR A 463 -5.13 -0.28 34.03
N SER A 464 -6.08 -0.61 33.14
CA SER A 464 -6.31 -1.96 32.62
C SER A 464 -7.18 -1.94 31.38
N ASN A 465 -7.23 -3.06 30.65
CA ASN A 465 -8.16 -3.26 29.57
C ASN A 465 -8.79 -4.66 29.61
N ILE A 466 -10.03 -4.76 29.12
CA ILE A 466 -10.71 -6.04 28.86
C ILE A 466 -11.06 -6.07 27.39
N THR A 467 -10.37 -6.93 26.65
CA THR A 467 -10.41 -6.92 25.19
C THR A 467 -10.88 -8.27 24.64
N ASN A 468 -11.90 -8.24 23.81
CA ASN A 468 -12.42 -9.39 23.07
C ASN A 468 -12.06 -9.28 21.60
N ILE A 469 -11.87 -10.42 20.94
CA ILE A 469 -11.48 -10.50 19.54
C ILE A 469 -12.46 -11.35 18.76
N ASN A 470 -12.87 -10.84 17.60
CA ASN A 470 -13.63 -11.56 16.61
C ASN A 470 -12.89 -11.60 15.28
N MET A 471 -12.98 -12.72 14.60
CA MET A 471 -12.55 -12.88 13.21
C MET A 471 -13.72 -12.61 12.28
N ARG A 472 -13.47 -11.88 11.19
CA ARG A 472 -14.47 -11.63 10.14
C ARG A 472 -13.93 -11.99 8.76
N ARG A 473 -14.82 -12.59 7.96
CA ARG A 473 -14.63 -12.81 6.53
C ARG A 473 -15.77 -12.16 5.74
N ASP A 474 -15.40 -11.48 4.67
CA ASP A 474 -16.36 -10.90 3.74
C ASP A 474 -16.58 -11.90 2.59
N LEU A 475 -17.74 -12.53 2.55
CA LEU A 475 -18.14 -13.45 1.49
C LEU A 475 -18.75 -12.65 0.34
N ARG A 476 -18.09 -12.64 -0.81
CA ARG A 476 -18.67 -12.12 -2.05
C ARG A 476 -19.67 -13.11 -2.60
N VAL A 477 -20.91 -12.66 -2.79
CA VAL A 477 -21.98 -13.52 -3.26
C VAL A 477 -22.25 -13.36 -4.74
N VAL A 478 -22.60 -14.46 -5.41
CA VAL A 478 -23.07 -14.43 -6.78
C VAL A 478 -24.58 -14.30 -6.73
N LEU A 479 -25.08 -13.14 -7.19
CA LEU A 479 -26.50 -12.85 -7.12
C LEU A 479 -27.31 -13.69 -8.12
N ASN A 480 -28.55 -14.01 -7.75
CA ASN A 480 -29.53 -14.68 -8.61
C ASN A 480 -29.09 -16.08 -9.10
N THR A 481 -28.16 -16.72 -8.40
CA THR A 481 -27.63 -18.04 -8.75
C THR A 481 -27.56 -18.93 -7.51
N PHE A 482 -27.93 -20.22 -7.66
CA PHE A 482 -27.68 -21.19 -6.60
C PHE A 482 -26.20 -21.54 -6.57
N ALA A 483 -25.53 -21.17 -5.50
CA ALA A 483 -24.12 -21.45 -5.29
C ALA A 483 -23.89 -22.01 -3.89
N GLU A 484 -22.94 -22.94 -3.80
CA GLU A 484 -22.36 -23.40 -2.55
C GLU A 484 -21.20 -22.50 -2.18
N TYR A 485 -21.08 -22.16 -0.91
CA TYR A 485 -20.00 -21.30 -0.42
C TYR A 485 -19.23 -22.01 0.69
N GLN A 486 -17.90 -22.00 0.56
CA GLN A 486 -17.00 -22.45 1.60
C GLN A 486 -16.10 -21.30 2.05
N ILE A 487 -16.11 -21.04 3.35
CA ILE A 487 -15.37 -19.94 3.97
C ILE A 487 -14.42 -20.54 5.00
N GLY A 488 -13.11 -20.38 4.78
CA GLY A 488 -12.08 -20.73 5.74
C GLY A 488 -11.62 -19.52 6.54
N PHE A 489 -11.60 -19.63 7.86
CA PHE A 489 -10.99 -18.66 8.76
C PHE A 489 -9.50 -18.98 9.01
N GLY A 490 -9.08 -20.21 8.73
CA GLY A 490 -7.71 -20.67 8.95
C GLY A 490 -7.30 -20.74 10.42
N ASN A 491 -8.23 -20.49 11.32
CA ASN A 491 -8.06 -20.57 12.78
C ASN A 491 -9.28 -21.27 13.36
N ALA A 492 -9.08 -22.03 14.44
CA ALA A 492 -10.16 -22.72 15.09
C ALA A 492 -11.21 -21.75 15.66
N ILE A 493 -12.48 -22.08 15.43
CA ILE A 493 -13.64 -21.29 15.90
C ILE A 493 -14.12 -21.87 17.22
N TYR A 494 -14.44 -21.01 18.18
CA TYR A 494 -14.95 -21.42 19.48
C TYR A 494 -16.36 -22.01 19.34
N PRO A 495 -16.58 -23.28 19.71
CA PRO A 495 -17.93 -23.87 19.74
C PRO A 495 -18.67 -23.31 20.95
N GLN A 496 -19.70 -22.50 20.69
CA GLN A 496 -20.51 -21.88 21.74
C GLN A 496 -21.28 -23.00 22.52
N ASN A 497 -22.17 -22.63 23.40
CA ASN A 497 -23.03 -23.54 24.13
C ASN A 497 -24.00 -24.30 23.19
N GLU A 498 -24.90 -25.11 23.75
CA GLU A 498 -25.91 -25.91 23.00
C GLU A 498 -26.85 -25.03 22.16
N GLU A 499 -27.04 -23.77 22.50
CA GLU A 499 -27.86 -22.83 21.73
C GLU A 499 -27.14 -22.30 20.49
N GLY A 500 -25.79 -22.32 20.48
CA GLY A 500 -24.96 -21.89 19.37
C GLY A 500 -24.77 -20.37 19.30
N TYR A 501 -24.84 -19.80 18.08
CA TYR A 501 -24.70 -18.39 17.75
C TYR A 501 -23.30 -17.81 17.93
N ASN A 502 -22.26 -18.60 17.73
CA ASN A 502 -20.93 -18.01 17.58
C ASN A 502 -20.72 -17.42 16.17
N ILE A 503 -21.23 -18.11 15.14
CA ILE A 503 -21.21 -17.56 13.78
C ILE A 503 -22.31 -16.53 13.65
N LYS A 504 -21.93 -15.30 13.30
CA LYS A 504 -22.84 -14.17 13.16
C LYS A 504 -22.66 -13.55 11.79
N THR A 505 -23.77 -13.21 11.14
CA THR A 505 -23.75 -12.61 9.81
C THR A 505 -24.47 -11.26 9.78
N THR A 506 -24.17 -10.45 8.77
CA THR A 506 -25.05 -9.37 8.36
C THR A 506 -26.31 -9.95 7.74
N SER A 507 -27.43 -9.18 7.71
CA SER A 507 -28.63 -9.62 7.03
C SER A 507 -28.42 -9.73 5.52
N PHE A 508 -29.12 -10.66 4.89
CA PHE A 508 -29.16 -10.82 3.44
C PHE A 508 -30.50 -11.37 2.99
N ARG A 509 -30.80 -11.24 1.70
CA ARG A 509 -32.06 -11.73 1.11
C ARG A 509 -31.80 -12.94 0.23
N ILE A 510 -32.67 -13.94 0.35
CA ILE A 510 -32.61 -15.15 -0.46
C ILE A 510 -33.91 -15.34 -1.25
N SER A 511 -33.80 -16.04 -2.37
CA SER A 511 -34.94 -16.28 -3.28
C SER A 511 -36.11 -17.07 -2.67
N THR A 512 -35.84 -17.79 -1.57
CA THR A 512 -36.82 -18.66 -0.94
C THR A 512 -37.69 -18.00 0.13
N LEU A 513 -37.23 -16.83 0.63
CA LEU A 513 -37.86 -16.11 1.73
C LEU A 513 -37.95 -14.63 1.41
N PRO A 514 -39.11 -13.98 1.65
CA PRO A 514 -39.31 -12.56 1.33
C PRO A 514 -38.63 -11.61 2.32
N GLN A 515 -38.25 -12.10 3.49
CA GLN A 515 -37.67 -11.30 4.58
C GLN A 515 -36.16 -11.50 4.65
N GLU A 516 -35.50 -10.56 5.30
CA GLU A 516 -34.06 -10.66 5.58
C GLU A 516 -33.78 -11.78 6.56
N VAL A 517 -32.71 -12.52 6.30
CA VAL A 517 -32.29 -13.68 7.07
C VAL A 517 -30.85 -13.52 7.54
N TYR A 518 -30.54 -14.25 8.59
CA TYR A 518 -29.19 -14.36 9.17
C TYR A 518 -28.82 -15.85 9.27
N ILE A 519 -27.52 -16.12 9.34
CA ILE A 519 -26.98 -17.46 9.60
C ILE A 519 -26.53 -17.53 11.05
N GLY A 520 -26.89 -18.60 11.71
CA GLY A 520 -26.37 -18.99 13.00
C GLY A 520 -25.92 -20.46 12.96
N ASP A 521 -25.14 -20.86 13.95
CA ASP A 521 -24.59 -22.18 14.11
C ASP A 521 -25.09 -22.84 15.38
N VAL A 522 -25.20 -24.18 15.38
CA VAL A 522 -25.40 -25.01 16.55
C VAL A 522 -24.33 -26.08 16.53
N PRO A 523 -23.51 -26.21 17.60
CA PRO A 523 -22.51 -27.26 17.67
C PRO A 523 -23.13 -28.62 17.87
N ASP A 524 -22.51 -29.64 17.27
CA ASP A 524 -22.84 -31.05 17.53
C ASP A 524 -22.36 -31.43 18.95
N PRO A 525 -22.85 -32.54 19.51
CA PRO A 525 -22.46 -32.97 20.86
C PRO A 525 -20.94 -33.17 21.07
N ASP A 526 -20.22 -33.52 20.00
CA ASP A 526 -18.76 -33.67 20.02
C ASP A 526 -17.99 -32.33 20.00
N ARG A 527 -18.69 -31.20 19.71
CA ARG A 527 -18.16 -29.83 19.58
C ARG A 527 -17.04 -29.65 18.56
N ARG A 528 -16.82 -30.61 17.67
CA ARG A 528 -15.85 -30.50 16.56
C ARG A 528 -16.52 -29.96 15.32
N THR A 529 -17.74 -30.38 15.10
CA THR A 529 -18.58 -29.95 13.98
C THR A 529 -19.88 -29.33 14.49
N GLY A 530 -20.62 -28.73 13.59
CA GLY A 530 -21.93 -28.15 13.87
C GLY A 530 -22.73 -27.93 12.61
N SER A 531 -24.00 -27.64 12.79
CA SER A 531 -24.94 -27.37 11.71
C SER A 531 -25.30 -25.89 11.65
N LEU A 532 -25.48 -25.38 10.43
CA LEU A 532 -25.93 -24.00 10.17
C LEU A 532 -27.45 -23.96 10.02
N PHE A 533 -28.04 -22.87 10.47
CA PHE A 533 -29.47 -22.59 10.30
C PHE A 533 -29.71 -21.14 9.89
N LEU A 534 -30.84 -20.88 9.23
CA LEU A 534 -31.32 -19.54 8.92
C LEU A 534 -32.35 -19.10 9.95
N PHE A 535 -32.26 -17.86 10.38
CA PHE A 535 -33.22 -17.28 11.30
C PHE A 535 -33.51 -15.81 10.94
N THR A 536 -34.58 -15.27 11.48
CA THR A 536 -35.00 -13.89 11.35
C THR A 536 -35.13 -13.26 12.72
N LEU A 537 -34.95 -11.94 12.77
CA LEU A 537 -35.11 -11.14 13.99
C LEU A 537 -36.12 -10.02 13.74
N PRO A 538 -36.96 -9.68 14.73
CA PRO A 538 -37.83 -8.51 14.67
C PRO A 538 -37.05 -7.20 14.59
N THR A 539 -35.92 -7.13 15.29
CA THR A 539 -34.93 -6.06 15.26
C THR A 539 -33.53 -6.62 15.46
N VAL A 540 -32.49 -5.91 14.97
CA VAL A 540 -31.08 -6.35 15.07
C VAL A 540 -30.65 -6.68 16.50
N ASN A 541 -31.18 -5.97 17.49
CA ASN A 541 -30.83 -6.18 18.90
C ASN A 541 -31.77 -7.17 19.63
N SER A 542 -32.70 -7.82 18.90
CA SER A 542 -33.61 -8.80 19.51
C SER A 542 -32.84 -10.04 19.92
N GLN A 543 -33.19 -10.58 21.10
CA GLN A 543 -32.72 -11.87 21.60
C GLN A 543 -33.72 -12.99 21.32
N SER A 544 -34.77 -12.74 20.54
CA SER A 544 -35.81 -13.69 20.22
C SER A 544 -35.77 -14.09 18.75
N PRO A 545 -34.86 -14.97 18.33
CA PRO A 545 -34.73 -15.38 16.94
C PRO A 545 -35.86 -16.35 16.54
N THR A 546 -36.33 -16.21 15.30
CA THR A 546 -37.25 -17.17 14.70
C THR A 546 -36.49 -17.99 13.66
N ILE A 547 -36.28 -19.28 13.94
CA ILE A 547 -35.60 -20.17 13.00
C ILE A 547 -36.54 -20.49 11.84
N VAL A 548 -36.08 -20.16 10.63
CA VAL A 548 -36.84 -20.32 9.39
C VAL A 548 -36.45 -21.59 8.65
N ARG A 549 -35.16 -21.96 8.69
CA ARG A 549 -34.65 -23.14 8.00
C ARG A 549 -33.47 -23.72 8.76
N ARG A 550 -33.48 -25.06 8.99
CA ARG A 550 -32.38 -25.78 9.59
C ARG A 550 -31.55 -26.50 8.52
N ASN A 551 -30.33 -26.91 8.87
CA ASN A 551 -29.42 -27.68 8.02
C ASN A 551 -29.11 -26.97 6.66
N VAL A 552 -28.80 -25.70 6.71
CA VAL A 552 -28.39 -24.93 5.53
C VAL A 552 -26.89 -24.99 5.25
N GLY A 553 -26.16 -25.74 6.06
CA GLY A 553 -24.72 -25.92 5.92
C GLY A 553 -24.13 -26.56 7.16
N ASN A 554 -22.81 -26.67 7.19
CA ASN A 554 -22.04 -27.25 8.30
C ASN A 554 -20.86 -26.32 8.67
N VAL A 555 -20.39 -26.51 9.88
CA VAL A 555 -19.23 -25.88 10.45
C VAL A 555 -18.24 -26.92 10.95
N ASP A 556 -16.97 -26.79 10.62
CA ASP A 556 -15.85 -27.51 11.23
C ASP A 556 -15.12 -26.52 12.13
N TYR A 557 -15.33 -26.63 13.44
CA TYR A 557 -14.77 -25.69 14.42
C TYR A 557 -13.25 -25.84 14.57
N GLU A 558 -12.71 -27.05 14.42
CA GLU A 558 -11.28 -27.31 14.57
C GLU A 558 -10.49 -26.69 13.40
N LYS A 559 -10.99 -26.84 12.16
CA LYS A 559 -10.36 -26.27 10.96
C LYS A 559 -10.78 -24.83 10.69
N GLY A 560 -11.81 -24.36 11.37
CA GLY A 560 -12.35 -23.00 11.12
C GLY A 560 -12.98 -22.89 9.72
N ILE A 561 -13.71 -23.90 9.26
CA ILE A 561 -14.34 -23.93 7.94
C ILE A 561 -15.86 -23.87 8.10
N VAL A 562 -16.47 -22.93 7.39
CA VAL A 562 -17.93 -22.78 7.31
C VAL A 562 -18.36 -23.10 5.87
N THR A 563 -19.21 -24.11 5.71
CA THR A 563 -19.74 -24.50 4.40
C THR A 563 -21.24 -24.22 4.37
N ILE A 564 -21.68 -23.42 3.41
CA ILE A 564 -23.09 -23.07 3.19
C ILE A 564 -23.57 -23.85 1.97
N ASN A 565 -24.58 -24.69 2.15
CA ASN A 565 -25.20 -25.48 1.07
C ASN A 565 -25.76 -24.52 -0.02
N PRO A 566 -26.01 -25.01 -1.24
CA PRO A 566 -26.46 -24.16 -2.33
C PRO A 566 -27.66 -23.29 -1.95
N ILE A 567 -27.43 -21.99 -1.92
CA ILE A 567 -28.44 -20.94 -1.70
C ILE A 567 -28.41 -19.95 -2.86
N ASN A 568 -29.57 -19.36 -3.15
CA ASN A 568 -29.66 -18.28 -4.12
C ASN A 568 -29.83 -16.95 -3.37
N VAL A 569 -28.77 -16.14 -3.35
CA VAL A 569 -28.77 -14.82 -2.72
C VAL A 569 -29.24 -13.78 -3.72
N LEU A 570 -30.16 -12.93 -3.29
CA LEU A 570 -30.72 -11.84 -4.09
C LEU A 570 -30.03 -10.52 -3.80
N GLN A 571 -29.66 -10.30 -2.54
CA GLN A 571 -29.06 -9.07 -2.08
C GLN A 571 -28.27 -9.30 -0.79
N GLY A 572 -27.12 -8.68 -0.68
CA GLY A 572 -26.28 -8.63 0.51
C GLY A 572 -26.07 -7.20 0.98
N LYS A 573 -25.07 -6.98 1.84
CA LYS A 573 -24.57 -5.66 2.20
C LYS A 573 -23.73 -5.13 1.03
N ASP A 574 -24.01 -3.93 0.56
CA ASP A 574 -23.17 -3.29 -0.45
C ASP A 574 -21.86 -2.81 0.16
N LYS A 575 -20.76 -3.24 -0.46
CA LYS A 575 -19.40 -2.77 -0.17
C LYS A 575 -18.68 -2.54 -1.50
N ASP A 576 -18.37 -1.30 -1.79
CA ASP A 576 -17.66 -0.90 -3.02
C ASP A 576 -18.37 -1.36 -4.32
N GLY A 577 -19.70 -1.34 -4.33
CA GLY A 577 -20.53 -1.78 -5.46
C GLY A 577 -20.60 -3.30 -5.63
N GLN A 578 -20.25 -4.06 -4.60
CA GLN A 578 -20.36 -5.52 -4.56
C GLN A 578 -21.22 -5.96 -3.37
N ASP A 579 -22.13 -6.89 -3.63
CA ASP A 579 -22.89 -7.52 -2.57
C ASP A 579 -22.03 -8.53 -1.80
N ILE A 580 -21.90 -8.31 -0.50
CA ILE A 580 -21.18 -9.19 0.41
C ILE A 580 -22.07 -9.65 1.58
N ILE A 581 -21.71 -10.78 2.18
CA ILE A 581 -22.18 -11.19 3.49
C ILE A 581 -20.96 -11.20 4.41
N GLU A 582 -20.97 -10.34 5.42
CA GLU A 582 -19.94 -10.38 6.46
C GLU A 582 -20.27 -11.53 7.42
N ILE A 583 -19.29 -12.39 7.64
CA ILE A 583 -19.41 -13.54 8.55
C ILE A 583 -18.34 -13.39 9.61
N SER A 584 -18.75 -13.29 10.87
CA SER A 584 -17.85 -13.18 12.01
C SER A 584 -17.98 -14.38 12.95
N ALA A 585 -16.88 -14.73 13.59
CA ALA A 585 -16.81 -15.79 14.59
C ALA A 585 -15.72 -15.47 15.61
N THR A 586 -15.95 -15.83 16.86
CA THR A 586 -14.95 -15.74 17.92
C THR A 586 -13.98 -16.92 17.82
N PRO A 587 -12.65 -16.71 17.81
CA PRO A 587 -11.67 -17.79 17.76
C PRO A 587 -11.57 -18.53 19.09
N VAL A 588 -11.03 -19.77 19.07
CA VAL A 588 -10.66 -20.51 20.30
C VAL A 588 -9.51 -19.85 21.03
N SER A 589 -8.54 -19.37 20.27
CA SER A 589 -7.38 -18.63 20.77
C SER A 589 -7.47 -17.18 20.36
N ASN A 590 -7.19 -16.28 21.29
CA ASN A 590 -7.10 -14.84 20.97
C ASN A 590 -5.87 -14.50 20.11
N ASP A 591 -4.90 -15.40 19.97
CA ASP A 591 -3.86 -15.29 18.95
C ASP A 591 -4.40 -15.80 17.62
N VAL A 592 -4.36 -14.96 16.59
CA VAL A 592 -4.85 -15.27 15.24
C VAL A 592 -3.70 -15.32 14.25
N VAL A 593 -3.67 -16.36 13.42
CA VAL A 593 -2.59 -16.57 12.42
C VAL A 593 -3.15 -16.38 11.02
N GLY A 594 -2.46 -15.58 10.22
CA GLY A 594 -2.70 -15.46 8.78
C GLY A 594 -2.10 -16.67 8.05
N LEU A 595 -2.85 -17.24 7.11
CA LEU A 595 -2.34 -18.28 6.21
C LEU A 595 -1.67 -17.70 4.97
N GLN A 596 -1.05 -18.54 4.14
CA GLN A 596 -0.39 -18.12 2.90
C GLN A 596 -1.32 -17.43 1.90
N ASP A 597 -2.59 -17.86 1.82
CA ASP A 597 -3.60 -17.29 0.92
C ASP A 597 -4.56 -16.32 1.62
N LEU A 598 -4.34 -16.05 2.91
CA LEU A 598 -5.24 -15.28 3.76
C LEU A 598 -4.49 -14.12 4.41
N TYR A 599 -4.80 -12.90 3.95
CA TYR A 599 -4.19 -11.68 4.48
C TYR A 599 -4.89 -11.23 5.76
N LEU A 600 -4.12 -11.11 6.84
CA LEU A 600 -4.62 -10.70 8.14
C LEU A 600 -4.66 -9.17 8.23
N GLN A 601 -5.79 -8.59 8.58
CA GLN A 601 -5.96 -7.16 8.73
C GLN A 601 -6.75 -6.82 9.99
N LEU A 602 -6.23 -5.90 10.80
CA LEU A 602 -6.98 -5.31 11.90
C LEU A 602 -7.96 -4.26 11.35
N ASP A 603 -9.26 -4.46 11.56
CA ASP A 603 -10.29 -3.51 11.14
C ASP A 603 -10.63 -2.53 12.25
N ASN A 604 -9.95 -1.38 12.24
CA ASN A 604 -10.20 -0.32 13.22
C ASN A 604 -11.58 0.33 13.06
N SER A 605 -12.18 0.29 11.86
CA SER A 605 -13.48 0.90 11.60
C SER A 605 -14.63 0.13 12.20
N SER A 606 -14.49 -1.20 12.32
CA SER A 606 -15.45 -2.10 12.95
C SER A 606 -15.08 -2.46 14.38
N SER A 607 -13.93 -1.97 14.87
CA SER A 607 -13.48 -2.17 16.25
C SER A 607 -14.05 -1.10 17.17
N ASN A 608 -14.33 -1.48 18.40
CA ASN A 608 -14.86 -0.60 19.45
C ASN A 608 -13.84 -0.45 20.60
N PHE A 609 -13.56 0.79 20.99
CA PHE A 609 -12.69 1.10 22.11
C PHE A 609 -13.46 2.02 23.08
N GLU A 610 -14.17 1.41 24.01
CA GLU A 610 -14.95 2.09 25.04
C GLU A 610 -14.04 2.43 26.23
N THR A 611 -14.00 3.71 26.61
CA THR A 611 -13.23 4.15 27.79
C THR A 611 -14.14 4.30 29.00
N ILE A 612 -13.75 3.70 30.12
CA ILE A 612 -14.50 3.67 31.38
C ILE A 612 -13.60 4.22 32.49
N VAL A 613 -14.15 5.09 33.31
CA VAL A 613 -13.40 5.60 34.49
C VAL A 613 -13.18 4.46 35.47
N ASP A 614 -11.92 4.25 35.84
CA ASP A 614 -11.58 3.37 36.97
C ASP A 614 -11.80 4.13 38.28
N GLU A 615 -12.91 3.85 38.94
CA GLU A 615 -13.32 4.56 40.15
C GLU A 615 -12.39 4.31 41.34
N ILE A 616 -11.78 3.13 41.42
CA ILE A 616 -10.82 2.80 42.46
C ILE A 616 -9.54 3.63 42.29
N SER A 617 -8.94 3.59 41.13
CA SER A 617 -7.68 4.30 40.88
C SER A 617 -7.87 5.81 40.85
N SER A 618 -9.07 6.27 40.52
CA SER A 618 -9.46 7.70 40.59
C SER A 618 -9.86 8.16 41.99
N GLY A 619 -10.01 7.25 42.93
CA GLY A 619 -10.42 7.56 44.31
C GLY A 619 -11.90 7.95 44.46
N LEU A 620 -12.74 7.62 43.47
CA LEU A 620 -14.17 7.97 43.47
C LEU A 620 -15.02 6.94 44.22
N ASP A 621 -14.78 5.64 43.95
CA ASP A 621 -15.48 4.55 44.64
C ASP A 621 -14.51 3.39 44.90
N PRO A 622 -14.24 3.07 46.21
CA PRO A 622 -13.36 1.94 46.53
C PRO A 622 -13.99 0.58 46.29
N SER A 623 -15.31 0.49 46.02
CA SER A 623 -15.99 -0.77 45.70
C SER A 623 -15.90 -1.15 44.22
N ALA A 624 -15.49 -0.22 43.34
CA ALA A 624 -15.46 -0.38 41.89
C ALA A 624 -16.78 -0.93 41.32
N SER A 625 -17.89 -0.31 41.68
CA SER A 625 -19.24 -0.78 41.30
C SER A 625 -19.48 -0.79 39.80
N ASN A 626 -18.73 0.01 39.03
CA ASN A 626 -18.78 0.06 37.57
C ASN A 626 -17.79 -0.90 36.86
N TYR A 627 -16.94 -1.61 37.61
CA TYR A 627 -16.01 -2.56 37.04
C TYR A 627 -16.74 -3.85 36.66
N VAL A 628 -17.10 -3.98 35.36
CA VAL A 628 -17.84 -5.13 34.87
C VAL A 628 -16.90 -6.10 34.17
N VAL A 629 -16.70 -7.27 34.77
CA VAL A 629 -16.00 -8.38 34.11
C VAL A 629 -16.99 -9.10 33.19
N SER A 630 -16.70 -9.05 31.87
CA SER A 630 -17.47 -9.81 30.87
C SER A 630 -16.67 -11.03 30.39
N ALA A 631 -17.37 -12.16 30.18
CA ALA A 631 -16.73 -13.34 29.59
C ALA A 631 -16.30 -13.04 28.14
N SER A 632 -15.12 -13.51 27.75
CA SER A 632 -14.60 -13.37 26.38
C SER A 632 -15.50 -14.02 25.32
N TYR A 633 -16.23 -15.05 25.72
CA TYR A 633 -17.13 -15.82 24.84
C TYR A 633 -18.60 -15.59 25.18
N SER A 634 -19.00 -14.34 25.38
CA SER A 634 -20.41 -14.02 25.60
C SER A 634 -21.17 -14.05 24.28
N THR A 635 -22.45 -14.48 24.32
CA THR A 635 -23.29 -14.53 23.14
C THR A 635 -23.53 -13.13 22.56
N GLY A 636 -23.73 -12.14 23.42
CA GLY A 636 -23.96 -10.74 23.03
C GLY A 636 -25.11 -10.58 22.03
N SER A 637 -24.91 -9.74 21.00
CA SER A 637 -25.84 -9.66 19.87
C SER A 637 -25.77 -10.95 19.04
N LEU A 638 -26.93 -11.49 18.63
CA LEU A 638 -27.01 -12.71 17.84
C LEU A 638 -26.57 -12.52 16.39
N VAL A 639 -26.54 -11.28 15.94
CA VAL A 639 -26.24 -10.94 14.55
C VAL A 639 -25.25 -9.78 14.48
N ARG A 640 -24.71 -9.61 13.31
CA ARG A 640 -23.88 -8.49 12.94
C ARG A 640 -24.73 -7.34 12.40
N ALA A 641 -24.42 -6.11 12.78
CA ALA A 641 -25.08 -4.92 12.23
C ALA A 641 -24.74 -4.75 10.75
N GLY A 642 -25.70 -4.30 9.97
CA GLY A 642 -25.59 -4.12 8.53
C GLY A 642 -26.50 -5.08 7.77
N GLY A 643 -26.73 -4.81 6.51
CA GLY A 643 -27.63 -5.56 5.66
C GLY A 643 -27.68 -5.03 4.25
N PRO A 644 -28.67 -5.48 3.45
CA PRO A 644 -28.87 -5.01 2.09
C PRO A 644 -28.93 -3.49 2.03
N SER A 645 -28.22 -2.90 1.07
CA SER A 645 -28.29 -1.46 0.84
C SER A 645 -29.72 -1.08 0.47
N SER A 646 -30.38 -0.25 1.29
CA SER A 646 -31.70 0.26 0.98
C SER A 646 -31.59 1.44 0.03
N THR A 647 -31.34 1.19 -1.23
CA THR A 647 -31.39 2.23 -2.29
C THR A 647 -32.82 2.58 -2.71
N GLY A 648 -33.82 2.33 -1.87
CA GLY A 648 -35.20 2.68 -2.15
C GLY A 648 -35.94 1.81 -3.17
N GLU A 649 -35.27 0.82 -3.74
CA GLU A 649 -35.90 -0.12 -4.66
C GLU A 649 -36.18 -1.45 -3.94
N THR A 650 -37.45 -1.75 -3.72
CA THR A 650 -37.88 -3.09 -3.31
C THR A 650 -37.94 -3.98 -4.54
N THR A 651 -37.11 -5.00 -4.58
CA THR A 651 -37.18 -6.00 -5.64
C THR A 651 -38.24 -7.04 -5.29
N ASP A 652 -39.37 -7.04 -5.99
CA ASP A 652 -40.32 -8.15 -5.94
C ASP A 652 -39.79 -9.30 -6.77
N VAL A 653 -39.61 -10.44 -6.12
CA VAL A 653 -39.06 -11.65 -6.74
C VAL A 653 -40.20 -12.54 -7.20
N ASN A 654 -40.40 -12.64 -8.49
CA ASN A 654 -41.32 -13.62 -9.09
C ASN A 654 -40.56 -14.92 -9.41
N ARG A 655 -41.00 -16.01 -8.81
CA ARG A 655 -40.51 -17.32 -9.12
C ARG A 655 -41.29 -17.96 -10.25
N THR A 656 -40.60 -18.31 -11.31
CA THR A 656 -41.11 -19.26 -12.28
C THR A 656 -40.81 -20.68 -11.83
N SER A 657 -41.86 -21.46 -11.61
CA SER A 657 -41.79 -22.78 -11.00
C SER A 657 -41.12 -23.88 -11.83
N THR A 658 -40.80 -23.62 -13.09
CA THR A 658 -40.28 -24.66 -14.00
C THR A 658 -38.78 -24.64 -14.24
N ASN A 659 -38.09 -23.50 -14.02
CA ASN A 659 -36.65 -23.41 -14.37
C ASN A 659 -35.79 -22.86 -13.23
N GLN A 660 -36.31 -22.75 -12.01
CA GLN A 660 -35.62 -22.11 -10.90
C GLN A 660 -35.05 -20.72 -11.25
N THR A 661 -35.56 -20.09 -12.28
CA THR A 661 -35.19 -18.77 -12.72
C THR A 661 -36.01 -17.76 -11.92
N ILE A 662 -35.34 -16.87 -11.26
CA ILE A 662 -35.98 -15.78 -10.50
C ILE A 662 -36.03 -14.58 -11.41
N THR A 663 -37.24 -14.11 -11.67
CA THR A 663 -37.46 -12.81 -12.30
C THR A 663 -37.71 -11.80 -11.19
N SER A 664 -36.81 -10.85 -11.02
CA SER A 664 -37.04 -9.71 -10.14
C SER A 664 -37.78 -8.62 -10.90
N THR A 665 -38.95 -8.24 -10.45
CA THR A 665 -39.59 -7.00 -10.86
C THR A 665 -39.23 -5.94 -9.83
N VAL A 666 -38.62 -4.87 -10.28
CA VAL A 666 -38.39 -3.69 -9.45
C VAL A 666 -39.75 -3.02 -9.24
N SER A 667 -40.29 -3.11 -8.04
CA SER A 667 -41.43 -2.31 -7.64
C SER A 667 -40.93 -0.90 -7.33
N THR A 668 -41.29 0.03 -8.17
CA THR A 668 -41.11 1.47 -7.93
C THR A 668 -42.09 2.07 -6.91
N THR A 669 -42.65 1.29 -6.01
CA THR A 669 -43.08 1.84 -4.75
C THR A 669 -41.83 2.12 -3.92
N GLY A 670 -40.95 2.93 -4.46
CA GLY A 670 -40.04 3.68 -3.65
C GLY A 670 -40.88 4.43 -2.64
N THR A 671 -40.86 4.00 -1.43
CA THR A 671 -40.56 5.02 -0.47
C THR A 671 -39.22 5.56 -0.95
N THR A 672 -39.23 6.48 -1.85
CA THR A 672 -38.42 7.62 -1.54
C THR A 672 -38.63 7.77 -0.06
N SER A 673 -37.73 7.27 0.75
CA SER A 673 -37.37 7.98 1.93
C SER A 673 -37.09 9.33 1.33
N GLY A 674 -38.20 10.05 1.14
CA GLY A 674 -38.06 11.43 0.95
C GLY A 674 -37.10 11.80 2.02
N SER A 675 -36.02 12.26 1.64
CA SER A 675 -35.72 13.54 2.13
C SER A 675 -36.93 14.42 1.81
N SER A 676 -38.08 14.07 2.32
CA SER A 676 -38.99 15.05 2.82
C SER A 676 -38.07 15.81 3.72
N GLY A 677 -37.45 16.73 3.13
CA GLY A 677 -37.04 17.91 3.76
C GLY A 677 -38.05 18.13 4.84
N TYR A 678 -37.69 17.85 6.02
CA TYR A 678 -38.10 18.64 7.11
C TYR A 678 -37.56 20.03 6.76
N SER A 679 -38.26 20.73 5.91
CA SER A 679 -38.48 22.13 6.15
C SER A 679 -39.14 22.15 7.53
N SER A 680 -38.33 22.05 8.57
CA SER A 680 -38.62 22.66 9.82
C SER A 680 -38.85 24.12 9.46
N GLY A 681 -40.11 24.46 9.26
CA GLY A 681 -40.56 25.81 9.40
C GLY A 681 -40.04 26.24 10.75
N SER A 682 -38.98 27.00 10.76
CA SER A 682 -38.61 27.82 11.86
C SER A 682 -39.72 28.90 11.92
N SER A 683 -40.78 28.59 12.64
CA SER A 683 -41.59 29.61 13.22
C SER A 683 -40.65 30.36 14.19
N GLY A 684 -40.30 31.55 13.77
CA GLY A 684 -39.64 32.50 14.61
C GLY A 684 -40.47 32.74 15.86
N SER A 685 -39.92 32.52 16.99
CA SER A 685 -40.29 33.25 18.20
C SER A 685 -39.04 34.04 18.60
N SER A 686 -39.14 35.31 18.26
CA SER A 686 -38.41 36.40 18.91
C SER A 686 -38.60 36.31 20.42
N GLY A 687 -37.53 36.06 21.10
CA GLY A 687 -37.39 36.14 22.57
C GLY A 687 -36.14 36.90 22.92
N SER A 688 -36.26 38.21 22.98
CA SER A 688 -35.30 39.14 23.59
C SER A 688 -35.18 38.89 25.08
N SER A 689 -33.95 38.81 25.59
CA SER A 689 -33.51 39.32 26.90
C SER A 689 -31.99 39.15 26.96
N SER A 690 -31.18 40.23 26.79
CA SER A 690 -30.67 41.15 27.84
C SER A 690 -30.08 40.48 29.04
N GLY A 691 -28.78 40.74 29.24
CA GLY A 691 -28.21 40.83 30.60
C GLY A 691 -26.91 40.08 30.84
N SER A 692 -25.84 40.84 30.71
CA SER A 692 -24.86 41.23 31.72
C SER A 692 -23.96 40.17 32.35
N SER A 693 -22.70 40.38 32.02
CA SER A 693 -21.51 40.49 32.88
C SER A 693 -21.47 39.65 34.20
N TYR A 694 -20.57 38.78 34.27
CA TYR A 694 -19.29 38.88 35.05
C TYR A 694 -18.35 37.80 34.57
#